data_be8433ec1a9ed040ca6e3eae29a21554
#
_entry.id   be8433ec1a9ed040ca6e3eae29a21554
#
_cell.length_a   1.000
_cell.length_b   1.000
_cell.length_c   1.000
_cell.angle_alpha   90.00
_cell.angle_beta   90.00
_cell.angle_gamma   90.00
#
_symmetry.space_group_name_H-M   'P 1'
#
loop_
_entity.id
_entity.type
_entity.pdbx_description
1 polymer ?
#
loop_
_entity_poly.entity_id
_entity_poly.type
_entity_poly.pdbx_seq_one_letter_code
_entity_poly.pdbx_strand_id
1 'polypeptide(L)'
;VRYICFVVGLLLSFCLTPVTAHSKQQDVVNYLAELQQQAKQRKLAHERVWHLLLKYDTRLLGGMISEADGMEFFNSPQGKTDPEAELAATLASFFVPAAGVSEGKEHPQCNFPARFKWLNQQLAFDSRLEIQACDRLDRWMRALDPAGVTLVFASYFMNNPASMFGHTLIRIDSRRMGSGNNLMNYGANYAAVPDTENAFLYAVKGLIGSFEGRFKIFPYYTKVQEYNNWESRDLWEYELKFTDDQLNMMLLHLWELGGTYFDYYYFQENCSYHVLSLLEIANPNLRLKDSFFFSVIPADTVKVVMAQEDLVKKVVYRPAVLTLMNEKRLKMVKAEKTILQKLIKGEVSPESTTFGSLSTRSQALVLNAYMDYLQYQSMQEKSDKEIKIPRSVLLARSRLQNTGDENGEITRFSSRPDLGHGTDRFRLGMGHNAHEPFVELAYRPAYHDLMAKDVGYDKNSEIIFMDFNFRYYVESERIRLDRAKILSITSMNPYDPLFPKTSWRLDLEIDTLRDRNCNYCNSVKGTYGRGVSYRPDSLSSLLLFSFVDVKTEFSDHLKQNYRLGGDIEVGTYYDITKNLRIKLAGSYQVFFLGDSKRFFTSQFITRYSVSQDLDLRVELNRYDHNNEGVFSINYFF
;
A
#
# COMPACT_ATOMS: atom_id res chain seq x y z
N VAL A 1 33.92 14.10 82.22
CA VAL A 1 33.25 12.77 81.92
C VAL A 1 32.07 12.94 81.01
N ARG A 2 31.43 14.12 80.86
CA ARG A 2 30.28 14.37 79.97
C ARG A 2 30.60 14.64 78.49
N TYR A 3 31.87 14.94 78.14
CA TYR A 3 32.27 15.25 76.76
C TYR A 3 32.78 14.03 75.95
N ILE A 4 33.14 12.93 76.60
CA ILE A 4 33.67 11.73 75.95
C ILE A 4 32.54 10.81 75.36
N CYS A 5 31.34 10.82 75.98
CA CYS A 5 30.23 10.04 75.47
C CYS A 5 29.57 10.60 74.18
N PHE A 6 29.74 11.93 73.87
CA PHE A 6 29.14 12.54 72.68
C PHE A 6 29.96 12.31 71.42
N VAL A 7 31.28 12.15 71.52
CA VAL A 7 32.17 11.92 70.39
C VAL A 7 32.16 10.48 69.95
N VAL A 8 31.95 9.50 70.84
CA VAL A 8 31.81 8.07 70.48
C VAL A 8 30.47 7.76 69.83
N GLY A 9 29.38 8.47 70.17
CA GLY A 9 28.07 8.34 69.55
C GLY A 9 28.02 8.86 68.10
N LEU A 10 28.79 9.93 67.78
CA LEU A 10 28.85 10.48 66.40
C LEU A 10 29.76 9.67 65.47
N LEU A 11 30.77 8.99 65.97
CA LEU A 11 31.65 8.12 65.18
C LEU A 11 31.03 6.76 64.87
N LEU A 12 30.07 6.25 65.67
CA LEU A 12 29.31 5.04 65.40
C LEU A 12 28.15 5.24 64.41
N SER A 13 27.60 6.48 64.30
CA SER A 13 26.57 6.79 63.28
C SER A 13 27.15 6.97 61.88
N PHE A 14 28.45 7.25 61.70
CA PHE A 14 29.09 7.42 60.40
C PHE A 14 29.62 6.12 59.78
N CYS A 15 29.73 5.02 60.56
CA CYS A 15 30.22 3.74 60.08
C CYS A 15 29.10 2.75 59.62
N LEU A 16 27.83 3.04 59.84
CA LEU A 16 26.73 2.13 59.51
C LEU A 16 26.06 2.43 58.17
N THR A 17 26.28 3.58 57.55
CA THR A 17 25.65 3.97 56.30
C THR A 17 26.29 3.40 55.00
N PRO A 18 27.60 3.10 54.90
CA PRO A 18 28.17 2.55 53.65
C PRO A 18 27.95 1.04 53.49
N VAL A 19 27.76 0.27 54.59
CA VAL A 19 27.66 -1.20 54.50
C VAL A 19 26.32 -1.66 53.95
N THR A 20 25.22 -0.99 54.28
CA THR A 20 23.88 -1.34 53.79
C THR A 20 23.65 -0.94 52.31
N ALA A 21 24.26 0.14 51.84
CA ALA A 21 24.23 0.55 50.45
C ALA A 21 25.04 -0.39 49.54
N HIS A 22 26.18 -0.85 50.03
CA HIS A 22 27.06 -1.78 49.28
C HIS A 22 26.43 -3.18 49.14
N SER A 23 25.73 -3.68 50.16
CA SER A 23 25.03 -4.95 50.12
C SER A 23 23.84 -4.93 49.14
N LYS A 24 23.04 -3.86 49.15
CA LYS A 24 21.92 -3.69 48.18
C LYS A 24 22.41 -3.64 46.73
N GLN A 25 23.50 -2.93 46.46
CA GLN A 25 24.04 -2.82 45.11
C GLN A 25 24.59 -4.15 44.61
N GLN A 26 25.21 -4.96 45.49
CA GLN A 26 25.68 -6.30 45.15
C GLN A 26 24.52 -7.26 44.90
N ASP A 27 23.42 -7.18 45.65
CA ASP A 27 22.20 -7.99 45.42
C ASP A 27 21.55 -7.69 44.07
N VAL A 28 21.50 -6.43 43.62
CA VAL A 28 20.99 -6.03 42.31
C VAL A 28 21.87 -6.57 41.19
N VAL A 29 23.22 -6.50 41.32
CA VAL A 29 24.15 -7.04 40.33
C VAL A 29 24.02 -8.57 40.21
N ASN A 30 23.92 -9.26 41.37
CA ASN A 30 23.71 -10.71 41.39
C ASN A 30 22.38 -11.09 40.73
N TYR A 31 21.30 -10.35 40.99
CA TYR A 31 20.00 -10.61 40.40
C TYR A 31 20.00 -10.42 38.86
N LEU A 32 20.62 -9.35 38.36
CA LEU A 32 20.79 -9.17 36.92
C LEU A 32 21.52 -10.36 36.28
N ALA A 33 22.60 -10.85 36.91
CA ALA A 33 23.35 -12.02 36.43
C ALA A 33 22.49 -13.30 36.44
N GLU A 34 21.64 -13.47 37.48
CA GLU A 34 20.68 -14.57 37.54
C GLU A 34 19.69 -14.51 36.37
N LEU A 35 19.10 -13.32 36.09
CA LEU A 35 18.15 -13.15 34.99
C LEU A 35 18.80 -13.36 33.63
N GLN A 36 20.01 -12.86 33.41
CA GLN A 36 20.75 -13.10 32.15
C GLN A 36 21.07 -14.58 31.95
N GLN A 37 21.47 -15.30 33.05
CA GLN A 37 21.69 -16.73 32.98
C GLN A 37 20.42 -17.51 32.69
N GLN A 38 19.29 -17.17 33.32
CA GLN A 38 17.97 -17.78 33.06
C GLN A 38 17.55 -17.53 31.60
N ALA A 39 17.69 -16.32 31.10
CA ALA A 39 17.35 -15.98 29.71
C ALA A 39 18.19 -16.79 28.71
N LYS A 40 19.47 -16.97 28.98
CA LYS A 40 20.36 -17.82 28.15
C LYS A 40 19.99 -19.30 28.22
N GLN A 41 19.73 -19.84 29.41
CA GLN A 41 19.32 -21.25 29.60
C GLN A 41 18.01 -21.55 28.88
N ARG A 42 17.04 -20.61 28.92
CA ARG A 42 15.74 -20.71 28.23
C ARG A 42 15.81 -20.32 26.75
N LYS A 43 16.97 -19.90 26.24
CA LYS A 43 17.19 -19.46 24.86
C LYS A 43 16.22 -18.35 24.40
N LEU A 44 15.88 -17.41 25.28
CA LEU A 44 14.90 -16.38 25.00
C LEU A 44 15.27 -15.48 23.81
N ALA A 45 16.58 -15.32 23.53
CA ALA A 45 17.06 -14.59 22.36
C ALA A 45 16.71 -15.26 21.01
N HIS A 46 16.34 -16.54 21.02
CA HIS A 46 15.91 -17.29 19.84
C HIS A 46 14.40 -17.46 19.75
N GLU A 47 13.66 -16.93 20.70
CA GLU A 47 12.20 -16.95 20.69
C GLU A 47 11.65 -16.01 19.62
N ARG A 48 10.59 -16.46 18.91
CA ARG A 48 9.95 -15.68 17.84
C ARG A 48 9.52 -14.29 18.33
N VAL A 49 9.00 -14.18 19.54
CA VAL A 49 8.53 -12.88 20.08
C VAL A 49 9.69 -11.91 20.22
N TRP A 50 10.87 -12.37 20.66
CA TRP A 50 12.07 -11.54 20.72
C TRP A 50 12.49 -11.06 19.33
N HIS A 51 12.47 -11.97 18.35
CA HIS A 51 12.77 -11.59 16.96
C HIS A 51 11.78 -10.58 16.40
N LEU A 52 10.48 -10.74 16.65
CA LEU A 52 9.45 -9.79 16.23
C LEU A 52 9.63 -8.41 16.88
N LEU A 53 9.94 -8.36 18.21
CA LEU A 53 10.17 -7.12 18.96
C LEU A 53 11.38 -6.34 18.45
N LEU A 54 12.44 -7.04 18.04
CA LEU A 54 13.67 -6.45 17.53
C LEU A 54 13.72 -6.40 15.99
N LYS A 55 12.66 -6.87 15.31
CA LYS A 55 12.59 -6.90 13.84
C LYS A 55 13.72 -7.71 13.20
N TYR A 56 14.16 -8.80 13.86
CA TYR A 56 15.18 -9.68 13.28
C TYR A 56 14.63 -10.54 12.15
N ASP A 57 15.42 -10.63 11.08
CA ASP A 57 15.22 -11.57 9.98
C ASP A 57 16.50 -12.36 9.70
N THR A 58 16.36 -13.49 9.02
CA THR A 58 17.48 -14.38 8.68
C THR A 58 18.14 -13.93 7.39
N ARG A 59 19.45 -13.71 7.41
CA ARG A 59 20.22 -13.41 6.20
C ARG A 59 20.31 -14.60 5.27
N LEU A 60 20.33 -14.35 3.97
CA LEU A 60 20.49 -15.37 2.92
C LEU A 60 21.74 -16.25 3.10
N LEU A 61 22.84 -15.67 3.59
CA LEU A 61 24.11 -16.36 3.85
C LEU A 61 24.26 -16.82 5.31
N GLY A 62 23.19 -16.81 6.08
CA GLY A 62 23.15 -17.16 7.50
C GLY A 62 23.42 -15.98 8.43
N GLY A 63 23.04 -16.14 9.71
CA GLY A 63 23.04 -15.07 10.71
C GLY A 63 21.74 -14.29 10.75
N MET A 64 21.62 -13.42 11.74
CA MET A 64 20.46 -12.56 11.98
C MET A 64 20.80 -11.10 11.69
N ILE A 65 19.82 -10.33 11.26
CA ILE A 65 19.92 -8.89 11.14
C ILE A 65 18.56 -8.26 11.46
N SER A 66 18.57 -7.16 12.20
CA SER A 66 17.35 -6.37 12.40
C SER A 66 17.10 -5.46 11.21
N GLU A 67 15.84 -5.37 10.80
CA GLU A 67 15.33 -4.41 9.80
C GLU A 67 15.43 -2.95 10.32
N ALA A 68 15.48 -2.75 11.66
CA ALA A 68 15.60 -1.41 12.24
C ALA A 68 16.99 -0.80 12.00
N ASP A 69 17.03 0.44 11.49
CA ASP A 69 18.27 1.15 11.14
C ASP A 69 18.68 2.20 12.17
N GLY A 70 17.73 2.69 12.97
CA GLY A 70 18.01 3.62 14.05
C GLY A 70 18.80 2.96 15.19
N MET A 71 20.05 3.37 15.40
CA MET A 71 20.92 2.79 16.45
C MET A 71 20.36 2.97 17.86
N GLU A 72 19.52 3.96 18.10
CA GLU A 72 18.86 4.19 19.40
C GLU A 72 17.80 3.14 19.74
N PHE A 73 17.42 2.29 18.77
CA PHE A 73 16.53 1.16 18.98
C PHE A 73 17.19 0.01 19.74
N PHE A 74 18.52 -0.04 19.76
CA PHE A 74 19.30 -1.11 20.38
C PHE A 74 19.97 -0.63 21.68
N ASN A 75 20.02 -1.52 22.68
CA ASN A 75 20.76 -1.32 23.92
C ASN A 75 22.21 -1.82 23.79
N SER A 76 22.47 -2.77 22.89
CA SER A 76 23.80 -3.28 22.59
C SER A 76 24.38 -2.63 21.33
N PRO A 77 25.68 -2.29 21.29
CA PRO A 77 26.35 -1.88 20.05
C PRO A 77 26.28 -2.95 18.93
N GLN A 78 26.17 -4.23 19.29
CA GLN A 78 26.00 -5.35 18.36
C GLN A 78 24.52 -5.71 18.16
N GLY A 79 23.58 -5.00 18.78
CA GLY A 79 22.16 -5.33 18.83
C GLY A 79 21.50 -5.51 17.47
N LYS A 80 22.01 -4.84 16.42
CA LYS A 80 21.48 -5.01 15.07
C LYS A 80 21.70 -6.42 14.50
N THR A 81 22.72 -7.17 14.94
CA THR A 81 23.11 -8.46 14.36
C THR A 81 23.27 -9.59 15.39
N ASP A 82 23.20 -9.28 16.68
CA ASP A 82 23.36 -10.24 17.75
C ASP A 82 22.18 -10.16 18.74
N PRO A 83 21.17 -11.05 18.58
CA PRO A 83 20.00 -11.10 19.45
C PRO A 83 20.32 -11.42 20.92
N GLU A 84 21.38 -12.20 21.20
CA GLU A 84 21.79 -12.55 22.55
C GLU A 84 22.43 -11.35 23.27
N ALA A 85 23.34 -10.65 22.56
CA ALA A 85 23.96 -9.44 23.09
C ALA A 85 22.91 -8.35 23.35
N GLU A 86 21.93 -8.18 22.46
CA GLU A 86 20.83 -7.21 22.64
C GLU A 86 19.95 -7.58 23.82
N LEU A 87 19.60 -8.84 24.01
CA LEU A 87 18.77 -9.26 25.15
C LEU A 87 19.49 -9.01 26.48
N ALA A 88 20.78 -9.37 26.55
CA ALA A 88 21.58 -9.13 27.77
C ALA A 88 21.73 -7.64 28.07
N ALA A 89 21.94 -6.79 27.06
CA ALA A 89 22.03 -5.35 27.21
C ALA A 89 20.68 -4.72 27.57
N THR A 90 19.57 -5.22 27.00
CA THR A 90 18.21 -4.77 27.32
C THR A 90 17.87 -5.09 28.77
N LEU A 91 18.17 -6.30 29.27
CA LEU A 91 18.01 -6.63 30.70
C LEU A 91 18.83 -5.67 31.58
N ALA A 92 20.10 -5.45 31.24
CA ALA A 92 20.97 -4.55 32.00
C ALA A 92 20.44 -3.10 32.04
N SER A 93 19.90 -2.63 30.92
CA SER A 93 19.34 -1.27 30.81
C SER A 93 18.15 -1.02 31.74
N PHE A 94 17.37 -2.03 32.08
CA PHE A 94 16.24 -1.92 33.00
C PHE A 94 16.64 -1.69 34.44
N PHE A 95 17.90 -1.97 34.80
CA PHE A 95 18.47 -1.76 36.14
C PHE A 95 19.21 -0.43 36.29
N VAL A 96 19.25 0.41 35.25
CA VAL A 96 19.84 1.74 35.34
C VAL A 96 19.04 2.57 36.36
N PRO A 97 19.65 3.19 37.38
CA PRO A 97 18.91 4.07 38.28
C PRO A 97 18.32 5.28 37.52
N ALA A 98 17.16 5.76 37.96
CA ALA A 98 16.52 6.94 37.34
C ALA A 98 17.43 8.16 37.26
N ALA A 99 18.29 8.37 38.31
CA ALA A 99 19.31 9.43 38.34
C ALA A 99 20.44 9.25 37.31
N GLY A 100 20.60 8.06 36.74
CA GLY A 100 21.59 7.74 35.69
C GLY A 100 21.09 7.96 34.28
N VAL A 101 19.81 8.30 34.09
CA VAL A 101 19.23 8.59 32.77
C VAL A 101 19.57 10.04 32.40
N SER A 102 20.08 10.24 31.18
CA SER A 102 20.41 11.57 30.66
C SER A 102 19.15 12.46 30.60
N GLU A 103 19.35 13.75 30.92
CA GLU A 103 18.25 14.73 30.86
C GLU A 103 17.55 14.73 29.49
N GLY A 104 16.24 14.71 29.50
CA GLY A 104 15.41 14.66 28.30
C GLY A 104 15.21 13.26 27.66
N LYS A 105 15.85 12.21 28.19
CA LYS A 105 15.60 10.81 27.77
C LYS A 105 14.64 10.10 28.73
N GLU A 106 13.85 9.19 28.20
CA GLU A 106 13.01 8.30 29.00
C GLU A 106 13.85 7.14 29.56
N HIS A 107 13.48 6.65 30.75
CA HIS A 107 14.09 5.44 31.30
C HIS A 107 13.87 4.24 30.36
N PRO A 108 14.84 3.31 30.22
CA PRO A 108 14.71 2.15 29.32
C PRO A 108 13.44 1.31 29.52
N GLN A 109 12.95 1.13 30.75
CA GLN A 109 11.68 0.47 31.02
C GLN A 109 10.49 1.21 30.36
N CYS A 110 10.56 2.53 30.22
CA CYS A 110 9.54 3.37 29.62
C CYS A 110 9.75 3.55 28.10
N ASN A 111 11.00 3.43 27.65
CA ASN A 111 11.36 3.52 26.24
C ASN A 111 11.07 2.21 25.49
N PHE A 112 11.26 1.07 26.19
CA PHE A 112 11.08 -0.27 25.64
C PHE A 112 10.03 -1.09 26.43
N PRO A 113 8.79 -0.60 26.56
CA PRO A 113 7.79 -1.20 27.45
C PRO A 113 7.27 -2.55 26.95
N ALA A 114 7.28 -2.83 25.63
CA ALA A 114 6.90 -4.12 25.09
C ALA A 114 7.95 -5.19 25.42
N ARG A 115 9.23 -4.87 25.26
CA ARG A 115 10.36 -5.73 25.67
C ARG A 115 10.32 -5.96 27.18
N PHE A 116 10.08 -4.92 27.97
CA PHE A 116 9.95 -5.03 29.43
C PHE A 116 8.79 -5.95 29.82
N LYS A 117 7.60 -5.76 29.23
CA LYS A 117 6.43 -6.59 29.49
C LYS A 117 6.70 -8.05 29.16
N TRP A 118 7.24 -8.33 27.98
CA TRP A 118 7.54 -9.69 27.54
C TRP A 118 8.60 -10.37 28.41
N LEU A 119 9.72 -9.69 28.71
CA LEU A 119 10.78 -10.23 29.57
C LEU A 119 10.28 -10.48 30.98
N ASN A 120 9.42 -9.61 31.54
CA ASN A 120 8.79 -9.84 32.83
C ASN A 120 7.88 -11.07 32.83
N GLN A 121 7.12 -11.30 31.76
CA GLN A 121 6.31 -12.52 31.60
C GLN A 121 7.19 -13.77 31.53
N GLN A 122 8.37 -13.68 30.95
CA GLN A 122 9.29 -14.80 30.83
C GLN A 122 10.10 -15.07 32.10
N LEU A 123 10.58 -14.04 32.78
CA LEU A 123 11.55 -14.15 33.85
C LEU A 123 10.98 -13.86 35.26
N ALA A 124 9.74 -13.38 35.34
CA ALA A 124 9.02 -13.06 36.58
C ALA A 124 9.86 -12.14 37.50
N PHE A 125 10.06 -10.88 37.05
CA PHE A 125 10.83 -9.90 37.80
C PHE A 125 10.28 -9.70 39.21
N ASP A 126 11.16 -9.62 40.19
CA ASP A 126 10.83 -9.42 41.60
C ASP A 126 11.20 -8.02 42.11
N SER A 127 11.03 -7.79 43.42
CA SER A 127 11.22 -6.50 44.06
C SER A 127 12.67 -5.97 44.05
N ARG A 128 13.64 -6.77 43.59
CA ARG A 128 15.04 -6.33 43.40
C ARG A 128 15.21 -5.44 42.16
N LEU A 129 14.26 -5.50 41.22
CA LEU A 129 14.17 -4.54 40.12
C LEU A 129 13.18 -3.44 40.48
N GLU A 130 13.66 -2.21 40.58
CA GLU A 130 12.81 -1.05 40.83
C GLU A 130 11.99 -0.71 39.59
N ILE A 131 10.66 -0.71 39.73
CA ILE A 131 9.74 -0.37 38.65
C ILE A 131 9.63 1.14 38.51
N GLN A 132 9.88 1.65 37.32
CA GLN A 132 9.86 3.08 37.05
C GLN A 132 8.47 3.57 36.65
N ALA A 133 8.12 4.80 37.07
CA ALA A 133 6.91 5.47 36.62
C ALA A 133 7.11 5.99 35.18
N CYS A 134 6.21 5.61 34.29
CA CYS A 134 6.28 5.95 32.85
C CYS A 134 5.19 6.96 32.46
N ASP A 135 5.21 8.15 33.07
CA ASP A 135 4.15 9.15 32.95
C ASP A 135 3.80 9.55 31.50
N ARG A 136 4.79 9.61 30.62
CA ARG A 136 4.58 9.97 29.20
C ARG A 136 3.88 8.84 28.45
N LEU A 137 4.32 7.60 28.64
CA LEU A 137 3.67 6.40 28.08
C LEU A 137 2.23 6.29 28.60
N ASP A 138 2.02 6.46 29.91
CA ASP A 138 0.71 6.38 30.53
C ASP A 138 -0.25 7.47 30.02
N ARG A 139 0.24 8.70 29.84
CA ARG A 139 -0.57 9.76 29.22
C ARG A 139 -0.95 9.41 27.79
N TRP A 140 -0.01 8.86 27.02
CA TRP A 140 -0.23 8.45 25.65
C TRP A 140 -1.26 7.32 25.56
N MET A 141 -1.14 6.27 26.38
CA MET A 141 -2.10 5.16 26.45
C MET A 141 -3.49 5.64 26.88
N ARG A 142 -3.57 6.54 27.88
CA ARG A 142 -4.86 7.15 28.27
C ARG A 142 -5.47 8.02 27.18
N ALA A 143 -4.66 8.71 26.37
CA ALA A 143 -5.16 9.50 25.24
C ALA A 143 -5.76 8.62 24.14
N LEU A 144 -5.14 7.48 23.82
CA LEU A 144 -5.65 6.52 22.85
C LEU A 144 -6.91 5.80 23.35
N ASP A 145 -6.94 5.43 24.64
CA ASP A 145 -8.03 4.67 25.28
C ASP A 145 -8.49 3.45 24.42
N PRO A 146 -7.58 2.54 24.07
CA PRO A 146 -7.80 1.56 23.01
C PRO A 146 -8.86 0.51 23.37
N ALA A 147 -9.74 0.23 22.41
CA ALA A 147 -10.78 -0.81 22.49
C ALA A 147 -10.68 -1.83 21.36
N GLY A 148 -9.97 -1.49 20.29
CA GLY A 148 -9.80 -2.34 19.11
C GLY A 148 -8.85 -1.74 18.12
N VAL A 149 -8.66 -2.45 17.03
CA VAL A 149 -7.83 -2.04 15.92
C VAL A 149 -8.47 -2.41 14.60
N THR A 150 -8.34 -1.52 13.62
CA THR A 150 -8.86 -1.68 12.26
C THR A 150 -7.72 -1.50 11.28
N LEU A 151 -7.49 -2.49 10.40
CA LEU A 151 -6.65 -2.33 9.23
C LEU A 151 -7.41 -1.50 8.20
N VAL A 152 -6.82 -0.42 7.73
CA VAL A 152 -7.42 0.45 6.72
C VAL A 152 -6.62 0.37 5.44
N PHE A 153 -7.29 0.06 4.34
CA PHE A 153 -6.72 0.08 3.01
C PHE A 153 -7.31 1.26 2.23
N ALA A 154 -6.45 2.17 1.78
CA ALA A 154 -6.79 3.22 0.83
C ALA A 154 -6.56 2.72 -0.59
N SER A 155 -7.59 2.77 -1.43
CA SER A 155 -7.54 2.26 -2.80
C SER A 155 -6.48 2.98 -3.64
N TYR A 156 -6.24 2.47 -4.83
CA TYR A 156 -5.21 2.88 -5.77
C TYR A 156 -5.30 4.35 -6.18
N PHE A 157 -4.15 5.00 -6.40
CA PHE A 157 -4.08 6.38 -6.87
C PHE A 157 -3.03 6.53 -7.97
N MET A 158 -3.46 6.51 -9.22
CA MET A 158 -2.59 6.49 -10.40
C MET A 158 -1.74 7.75 -10.62
N ASN A 159 -2.06 8.84 -9.92
CA ASN A 159 -1.36 10.13 -10.11
C ASN A 159 -0.13 10.30 -9.20
N ASN A 160 0.15 9.33 -8.33
CA ASN A 160 1.30 9.36 -7.42
C ASN A 160 1.99 7.98 -7.38
N PRO A 161 3.27 7.86 -7.77
CA PRO A 161 4.00 6.60 -7.79
C PRO A 161 3.96 5.83 -6.46
N ALA A 162 4.05 6.52 -5.33
CA ALA A 162 4.02 5.91 -4.00
C ALA A 162 2.62 5.37 -3.61
N SER A 163 1.57 5.80 -4.29
CA SER A 163 0.18 5.44 -3.96
C SER A 163 -0.49 4.58 -5.04
N MET A 164 0.22 4.27 -6.12
CA MET A 164 -0.32 3.48 -7.24
C MET A 164 -0.79 2.09 -6.82
N PHE A 165 -0.10 1.49 -5.84
CA PHE A 165 -0.39 0.14 -5.34
C PHE A 165 -1.40 0.11 -4.19
N GLY A 166 -1.96 1.26 -3.82
CA GLY A 166 -2.74 1.43 -2.62
C GLY A 166 -1.87 1.79 -1.41
N HIS A 167 -2.50 1.88 -0.25
CA HIS A 167 -1.78 2.16 1.00
C HIS A 167 -2.51 1.51 2.17
N THR A 168 -1.76 1.01 3.16
CA THR A 168 -2.34 0.48 4.39
C THR A 168 -1.88 1.25 5.62
N LEU A 169 -2.77 1.37 6.57
CA LEU A 169 -2.51 1.97 7.87
C LEU A 169 -3.39 1.30 8.94
N ILE A 170 -3.09 1.54 10.19
CA ILE A 170 -3.87 1.06 11.33
C ILE A 170 -4.70 2.21 11.89
N ARG A 171 -5.99 1.97 12.16
CA ARG A 171 -6.82 2.82 13.02
C ARG A 171 -6.92 2.15 14.40
N ILE A 172 -6.65 2.92 15.45
CA ILE A 172 -6.78 2.53 16.86
C ILE A 172 -8.15 2.99 17.32
N ASP A 173 -9.05 2.06 17.56
CA ASP A 173 -10.42 2.35 17.93
C ASP A 173 -10.52 2.60 19.45
N SER A 174 -11.03 3.77 19.85
CA SER A 174 -11.11 4.19 21.25
C SER A 174 -12.43 3.78 21.89
N ARG A 175 -12.40 3.39 23.18
CA ARG A 175 -13.60 3.10 23.97
C ARG A 175 -14.53 4.32 24.09
N ARG A 176 -13.96 5.54 24.18
CA ARG A 176 -14.73 6.78 24.35
C ARG A 176 -15.54 7.18 23.15
N MET A 177 -15.08 6.84 21.93
CA MET A 177 -15.68 7.36 20.69
C MET A 177 -16.93 6.57 20.26
N GLY A 178 -17.11 5.34 20.75
CA GLY A 178 -18.21 4.48 20.32
C GLY A 178 -18.20 4.18 18.81
N SER A 179 -19.10 3.34 18.34
CA SER A 179 -19.14 2.89 16.94
C SER A 179 -19.58 3.97 15.93
N GLY A 180 -20.06 5.15 16.37
CA GLY A 180 -20.56 6.21 15.50
C GLY A 180 -19.53 7.28 15.11
N ASN A 181 -18.44 7.42 15.86
CA ASN A 181 -17.47 8.51 15.71
C ASN A 181 -16.06 8.05 15.31
N ASN A 182 -15.97 7.09 14.40
CA ASN A 182 -14.68 6.49 13.99
C ASN A 182 -13.66 7.52 13.48
N LEU A 183 -14.10 8.67 12.96
CA LEU A 183 -13.21 9.74 12.48
C LEU A 183 -12.38 10.40 13.58
N MET A 184 -12.86 10.35 14.83
CA MET A 184 -12.18 10.97 15.98
C MET A 184 -11.14 10.03 16.62
N ASN A 185 -11.01 8.81 16.11
CA ASN A 185 -9.98 7.85 16.51
C ASN A 185 -8.58 8.28 16.06
N TYR A 186 -7.56 7.57 16.51
CA TYR A 186 -6.19 7.78 16.05
C TYR A 186 -5.81 6.78 14.96
N GLY A 187 -4.96 7.22 14.06
CA GLY A 187 -4.32 6.39 13.05
C GLY A 187 -2.83 6.23 13.34
N ALA A 188 -2.30 5.04 13.08
CA ALA A 188 -0.88 4.77 13.03
C ALA A 188 -0.49 4.46 11.58
N ASN A 189 0.42 5.23 11.02
CA ASN A 189 0.89 5.11 9.65
C ASN A 189 2.39 4.93 9.62
N TYR A 190 2.86 3.99 8.82
CA TYR A 190 4.27 3.89 8.43
C TYR A 190 4.43 4.44 7.02
N ALA A 191 5.33 5.38 6.84
CA ALA A 191 5.55 6.02 5.54
C ALA A 191 6.99 6.53 5.40
N ALA A 192 7.44 6.60 4.16
CA ALA A 192 8.69 7.27 3.81
C ALA A 192 8.65 8.75 4.19
N VAL A 193 9.80 9.28 4.62
CA VAL A 193 10.05 10.72 4.82
C VAL A 193 10.85 11.19 3.59
N PRO A 194 10.20 11.75 2.55
CA PRO A 194 10.89 12.16 1.34
C PRO A 194 11.77 13.39 1.60
N ASP A 195 12.94 13.40 0.97
CA ASP A 195 13.92 14.49 0.98
C ASP A 195 14.08 15.15 -0.39
N THR A 196 13.22 14.81 -1.36
CA THR A 196 13.25 15.32 -2.73
C THR A 196 11.85 15.52 -3.30
N GLU A 197 11.66 16.56 -4.09
CA GLU A 197 10.45 16.83 -4.89
C GLU A 197 10.57 16.34 -6.35
N ASN A 198 11.77 15.93 -6.77
CA ASN A 198 11.99 15.41 -8.11
C ASN A 198 11.41 14.01 -8.24
N ALA A 199 10.36 13.84 -9.06
CA ALA A 199 9.62 12.59 -9.22
C ALA A 199 10.51 11.40 -9.66
N PHE A 200 11.53 11.62 -10.50
CA PHE A 200 12.46 10.57 -10.92
C PHE A 200 13.37 10.13 -9.76
N LEU A 201 13.98 11.08 -9.06
CA LEU A 201 14.82 10.77 -7.90
C LEU A 201 13.99 10.13 -6.78
N TYR A 202 12.76 10.58 -6.59
CA TYR A 202 11.82 9.98 -5.65
C TYR A 202 11.55 8.51 -5.97
N ALA A 203 11.29 8.18 -7.23
CA ALA A 203 11.09 6.81 -7.66
C ALA A 203 12.35 5.94 -7.46
N VAL A 204 13.53 6.43 -7.88
CA VAL A 204 14.79 5.70 -7.72
C VAL A 204 15.12 5.47 -6.25
N LYS A 205 15.06 6.51 -5.41
CA LYS A 205 15.35 6.40 -3.97
C LYS A 205 14.42 5.41 -3.26
N GLY A 206 13.12 5.41 -3.60
CA GLY A 206 12.17 4.45 -3.05
C GLY A 206 12.40 3.00 -3.51
N LEU A 207 12.99 2.80 -4.68
CA LEU A 207 13.36 1.47 -5.17
C LEU A 207 14.59 0.90 -4.47
N ILE A 208 15.57 1.73 -4.10
CA ILE A 208 16.85 1.33 -3.51
C ILE A 208 16.91 1.50 -1.98
N GLY A 209 15.80 1.84 -1.32
CA GLY A 209 15.73 1.95 0.14
C GLY A 209 16.42 3.20 0.71
N SER A 210 16.48 4.30 -0.04
CA SER A 210 17.20 5.50 0.39
C SER A 210 16.34 6.50 1.18
N PHE A 211 15.09 6.20 1.48
CA PHE A 211 14.24 7.02 2.34
C PHE A 211 14.14 6.42 3.74
N GLU A 212 14.11 7.27 4.76
CA GLU A 212 13.74 6.83 6.09
C GLU A 212 12.23 6.55 6.16
N GLY A 213 11.85 5.34 6.55
CA GLY A 213 10.50 4.97 6.91
C GLY A 213 10.28 5.13 8.41
N ARG A 214 9.18 5.79 8.80
CA ARG A 214 8.87 6.04 10.22
C ARG A 214 7.40 5.81 10.53
N PHE A 215 7.14 5.26 11.72
CA PHE A 215 5.79 5.25 12.27
C PHE A 215 5.42 6.64 12.80
N LYS A 216 4.19 7.07 12.47
CA LYS A 216 3.60 8.32 12.99
C LYS A 216 2.17 8.07 13.42
N ILE A 217 1.76 8.71 14.51
CA ILE A 217 0.38 8.68 15.01
C ILE A 217 -0.24 10.06 14.78
N PHE A 218 -1.50 10.05 14.35
CA PHE A 218 -2.24 11.26 13.97
C PHE A 218 -3.74 11.04 14.19
N PRO A 219 -4.55 12.09 14.26
CA PRO A 219 -6.00 11.97 14.24
C PRO A 219 -6.48 11.35 12.93
N TYR A 220 -7.27 10.27 12.98
CA TYR A 220 -7.65 9.49 11.79
C TYR A 220 -8.37 10.32 10.72
N TYR A 221 -9.17 11.31 11.12
CA TYR A 221 -9.86 12.20 10.19
C TYR A 221 -8.92 12.91 9.21
N THR A 222 -7.67 13.20 9.61
CA THR A 222 -6.70 13.87 8.73
C THR A 222 -6.35 13.00 7.53
N LYS A 223 -6.23 11.68 7.73
CA LYS A 223 -5.98 10.73 6.64
C LYS A 223 -7.23 10.45 5.81
N VAL A 224 -8.39 10.47 6.41
CA VAL A 224 -9.64 10.42 5.66
C VAL A 224 -9.78 11.64 4.76
N GLN A 225 -9.44 12.85 5.24
CA GLN A 225 -9.40 14.05 4.40
C GLN A 225 -8.40 13.93 3.25
N GLU A 226 -7.19 13.47 3.54
CA GLU A 226 -6.14 13.28 2.53
C GLU A 226 -6.57 12.27 1.46
N TYR A 227 -6.91 11.05 1.86
CA TYR A 227 -7.17 9.96 0.91
C TYR A 227 -8.57 10.05 0.28
N ASN A 228 -9.61 10.21 1.10
CA ASN A 228 -10.99 10.12 0.64
C ASN A 228 -11.47 11.40 -0.04
N ASN A 229 -11.03 12.57 0.48
CA ASN A 229 -11.50 13.86 -0.03
C ASN A 229 -10.57 14.43 -1.12
N TRP A 230 -9.26 14.57 -0.84
CA TRP A 230 -8.34 15.21 -1.80
C TRP A 230 -7.89 14.27 -2.92
N GLU A 231 -7.54 13.03 -2.59
CA GLU A 231 -7.09 12.04 -3.57
C GLU A 231 -8.25 11.26 -4.19
N SER A 232 -9.47 11.38 -3.65
CA SER A 232 -10.67 10.66 -4.11
C SER A 232 -10.50 9.15 -4.12
N ARG A 233 -9.85 8.61 -3.10
CA ARG A 233 -9.63 7.17 -2.90
C ARG A 233 -10.71 6.61 -1.99
N ASP A 234 -11.23 5.47 -2.35
CA ASP A 234 -12.11 4.69 -1.50
C ASP A 234 -11.30 4.05 -0.35
N LEU A 235 -11.89 3.98 0.84
CA LEU A 235 -11.28 3.32 1.99
C LEU A 235 -12.04 2.05 2.33
N TRP A 236 -11.27 0.99 2.62
CA TRP A 236 -11.77 -0.26 3.14
C TRP A 236 -11.22 -0.47 4.54
N GLU A 237 -12.11 -0.62 5.51
CA GLU A 237 -11.80 -0.71 6.93
C GLU A 237 -12.12 -2.13 7.40
N TYR A 238 -11.09 -2.88 7.82
CA TYR A 238 -11.15 -4.27 8.27
C TYR A 238 -10.98 -4.28 9.79
N GLU A 239 -12.08 -4.39 10.54
CA GLU A 239 -12.06 -4.46 12.02
C GLU A 239 -11.45 -5.80 12.44
N LEU A 240 -10.34 -5.76 13.20
CA LEU A 240 -9.62 -6.95 13.63
C LEU A 240 -10.04 -7.40 15.02
N LYS A 241 -9.94 -8.70 15.26
CA LYS A 241 -10.29 -9.34 16.53
C LYS A 241 -9.02 -9.65 17.30
N PHE A 242 -8.68 -8.79 18.23
CA PHE A 242 -7.61 -9.00 19.20
C PHE A 242 -8.14 -8.92 20.61
N THR A 243 -7.50 -9.63 21.54
CA THR A 243 -7.74 -9.47 22.98
C THR A 243 -7.12 -8.17 23.49
N ASP A 244 -7.55 -7.70 24.66
CA ASP A 244 -7.00 -6.50 25.29
C ASP A 244 -5.49 -6.63 25.53
N ASP A 245 -4.97 -7.82 25.86
CA ASP A 245 -3.54 -8.06 26.06
C ASP A 245 -2.75 -8.02 24.75
N GLN A 246 -3.29 -8.60 23.68
CA GLN A 246 -2.72 -8.53 22.32
C GLN A 246 -2.68 -7.08 21.80
N LEU A 247 -3.77 -6.35 21.97
CA LEU A 247 -3.86 -4.94 21.60
C LEU A 247 -2.85 -4.09 22.39
N ASN A 248 -2.76 -4.33 23.70
CA ASN A 248 -1.81 -3.65 24.56
C ASN A 248 -0.35 -3.93 24.13
N MET A 249 0.00 -5.19 23.84
CA MET A 249 1.34 -5.56 23.39
C MET A 249 1.73 -4.85 22.09
N MET A 250 0.79 -4.80 21.12
CA MET A 250 0.98 -4.09 19.86
C MET A 250 1.23 -2.58 20.08
N LEU A 251 0.46 -1.94 20.96
CA LEU A 251 0.59 -0.51 21.20
C LEU A 251 1.88 -0.16 21.97
N LEU A 252 2.26 -0.98 22.95
CA LEU A 252 3.56 -0.82 23.63
C LEU A 252 4.72 -0.92 22.63
N HIS A 253 4.64 -1.86 21.69
CA HIS A 253 5.65 -1.98 20.63
C HIS A 253 5.60 -0.81 19.64
N LEU A 254 4.40 -0.34 19.27
CA LEU A 254 4.26 0.85 18.42
C LEU A 254 4.90 2.09 19.08
N TRP A 255 4.83 2.20 20.41
CA TRP A 255 5.53 3.23 21.16
C TRP A 255 7.05 3.12 20.98
N GLU A 256 7.63 1.92 21.11
CA GLU A 256 9.06 1.67 20.90
C GLU A 256 9.50 2.05 19.48
N LEU A 257 8.68 1.72 18.48
CA LEU A 257 8.95 2.02 17.07
C LEU A 257 8.90 3.53 16.74
N GLY A 258 8.24 4.34 17.57
CA GLY A 258 8.20 5.78 17.39
C GLY A 258 9.56 6.47 17.51
N GLY A 259 10.54 5.83 18.15
CA GLY A 259 11.91 6.31 18.36
C GLY A 259 12.92 5.89 17.30
N THR A 260 12.53 5.06 16.33
CA THR A 260 13.44 4.51 15.31
C THR A 260 12.99 4.78 13.88
N TYR A 261 13.81 4.41 12.92
CA TYR A 261 13.50 4.42 11.49
C TYR A 261 14.01 3.13 10.84
N PHE A 262 13.56 2.91 9.60
CA PHE A 262 13.91 1.78 8.75
C PHE A 262 14.20 2.32 7.35
N ASP A 263 15.02 1.64 6.56
CA ASP A 263 15.16 1.91 5.15
C ASP A 263 13.85 1.54 4.42
N TYR A 264 13.26 2.50 3.71
CA TYR A 264 11.95 2.32 3.08
C TYR A 264 12.09 1.85 1.63
N TYR A 265 11.68 0.63 1.34
CA TYR A 265 11.63 0.05 0.00
C TYR A 265 10.18 -0.02 -0.52
N TYR A 266 9.93 0.44 -1.76
CA TYR A 266 8.57 0.44 -2.32
C TYR A 266 7.95 -0.96 -2.43
N PHE A 267 8.74 -1.98 -2.70
CA PHE A 267 8.27 -3.34 -2.96
C PHE A 267 8.53 -4.35 -1.84
N GLN A 268 9.26 -3.99 -0.82
CA GLN A 268 9.61 -4.91 0.28
C GLN A 268 9.22 -4.32 1.63
N GLU A 269 10.08 -3.55 2.28
CA GLU A 269 9.86 -2.95 3.59
C GLU A 269 9.03 -1.65 3.49
N ASN A 270 7.84 -1.74 2.91
CA ASN A 270 6.92 -0.63 2.73
C ASN A 270 5.88 -0.50 3.86
N CYS A 271 4.90 0.37 3.67
CA CYS A 271 3.85 0.62 4.66
C CYS A 271 3.10 -0.66 5.07
N SER A 272 2.79 -1.52 4.13
CA SER A 272 2.02 -2.74 4.37
C SER A 272 2.82 -3.78 5.12
N TYR A 273 4.08 -3.98 4.76
CA TYR A 273 4.98 -4.91 5.43
C TYR A 273 5.10 -4.60 6.93
N HIS A 274 5.39 -3.34 7.26
CA HIS A 274 5.53 -2.94 8.67
C HIS A 274 4.21 -2.96 9.44
N VAL A 275 3.07 -2.72 8.76
CA VAL A 275 1.74 -2.94 9.35
C VAL A 275 1.53 -4.42 9.68
N LEU A 276 1.82 -5.36 8.77
CA LEU A 276 1.72 -6.80 9.06
C LEU A 276 2.63 -7.21 10.22
N SER A 277 3.86 -6.72 10.23
CA SER A 277 4.82 -6.97 11.31
C SER A 277 4.30 -6.49 12.67
N LEU A 278 3.55 -5.37 12.69
CA LEU A 278 2.90 -4.87 13.91
C LEU A 278 1.74 -5.78 14.36
N LEU A 279 0.96 -6.35 13.42
CA LEU A 279 -0.11 -7.30 13.73
C LEU A 279 0.44 -8.63 14.27
N GLU A 280 1.60 -9.08 13.79
CA GLU A 280 2.27 -10.29 14.31
C GLU A 280 2.76 -10.12 15.76
N ILE A 281 3.11 -8.90 16.18
CA ILE A 281 3.40 -8.62 17.60
C ILE A 281 2.15 -8.75 18.47
N ALA A 282 0.98 -8.32 17.97
CA ALA A 282 -0.27 -8.52 18.68
C ALA A 282 -0.55 -10.02 18.90
N ASN A 283 -0.36 -10.83 17.88
CA ASN A 283 -0.51 -12.27 17.95
C ASN A 283 0.65 -12.99 17.25
N PRO A 284 1.66 -13.46 17.99
CA PRO A 284 2.84 -14.12 17.43
C PRO A 284 2.57 -15.44 16.70
N ASN A 285 1.35 -16.00 16.79
CA ASN A 285 0.97 -17.17 16.01
C ASN A 285 0.64 -16.83 14.56
N LEU A 286 0.34 -15.56 14.26
CA LEU A 286 0.17 -15.09 12.89
C LEU A 286 1.52 -15.12 12.14
N ARG A 287 1.46 -15.53 10.86
CA ARG A 287 2.62 -15.58 9.97
C ARG A 287 2.29 -14.86 8.67
N LEU A 288 1.96 -13.58 8.79
CA LEU A 288 1.44 -12.78 7.70
C LEU A 288 2.55 -12.44 6.69
N LYS A 289 3.75 -12.14 7.18
CA LYS A 289 4.91 -11.80 6.35
C LYS A 289 5.44 -12.98 5.54
N ASP A 290 5.30 -14.21 6.07
CA ASP A 290 5.80 -15.43 5.42
C ASP A 290 5.11 -15.73 4.08
N SER A 291 3.98 -15.05 3.78
CA SER A 291 3.25 -15.18 2.52
C SER A 291 3.91 -14.45 1.34
N PHE A 292 4.92 -13.63 1.59
CA PHE A 292 5.55 -12.79 0.57
C PHE A 292 6.99 -13.20 0.31
N PHE A 293 7.34 -13.35 -0.96
CA PHE A 293 8.68 -13.78 -1.36
C PHE A 293 9.51 -12.64 -1.98
N PHE A 294 8.96 -11.89 -2.92
CA PHE A 294 9.68 -10.81 -3.62
C PHE A 294 9.12 -9.43 -3.33
N SER A 295 7.81 -9.32 -3.26
CA SER A 295 7.15 -8.02 -3.12
C SER A 295 6.01 -8.09 -2.12
N VAL A 296 5.82 -7.01 -1.39
CA VAL A 296 4.70 -6.84 -0.46
C VAL A 296 3.80 -5.74 -1.02
N ILE A 297 2.76 -6.14 -1.73
CA ILE A 297 1.81 -5.20 -2.32
C ILE A 297 0.66 -4.96 -1.34
N PRO A 298 0.24 -3.69 -1.10
CA PRO A 298 -0.82 -3.37 -0.14
C PRO A 298 -2.12 -4.15 -0.32
N ALA A 299 -2.53 -4.43 -1.55
CA ALA A 299 -3.72 -5.24 -1.83
C ALA A 299 -3.59 -6.70 -1.35
N ASP A 300 -2.41 -7.30 -1.54
CA ASP A 300 -2.18 -8.68 -1.12
C ASP A 300 -2.07 -8.79 0.41
N THR A 301 -1.56 -7.76 1.08
CA THR A 301 -1.54 -7.76 2.55
C THR A 301 -2.94 -7.84 3.15
N VAL A 302 -3.92 -7.21 2.51
CA VAL A 302 -5.33 -7.33 2.92
C VAL A 302 -5.86 -8.74 2.70
N LYS A 303 -5.48 -9.41 1.58
CA LYS A 303 -5.86 -10.80 1.31
C LYS A 303 -5.30 -11.75 2.36
N VAL A 304 -4.03 -11.60 2.70
CA VAL A 304 -3.37 -12.43 3.72
C VAL A 304 -4.04 -12.26 5.08
N VAL A 305 -4.43 -11.03 5.46
CA VAL A 305 -5.17 -10.77 6.71
C VAL A 305 -6.57 -11.40 6.66
N MET A 306 -7.28 -11.28 5.52
CA MET A 306 -8.61 -11.88 5.33
C MET A 306 -8.58 -13.41 5.30
N ALA A 307 -7.47 -14.02 4.89
CA ALA A 307 -7.29 -15.47 4.88
C ALA A 307 -7.06 -16.07 6.27
N GLN A 308 -6.76 -15.25 7.29
CA GLN A 308 -6.61 -15.73 8.66
C GLN A 308 -7.99 -15.99 9.27
N GLU A 309 -8.21 -17.22 9.72
CA GLU A 309 -9.45 -17.61 10.37
C GLU A 309 -9.74 -16.72 11.59
N ASP A 310 -10.96 -16.20 11.67
CA ASP A 310 -11.48 -15.40 12.78
C ASP A 310 -10.71 -14.08 13.08
N LEU A 311 -9.75 -13.66 12.26
CA LEU A 311 -8.99 -12.42 12.50
C LEU A 311 -9.82 -11.17 12.16
N VAL A 312 -10.61 -11.20 11.06
CA VAL A 312 -11.42 -10.07 10.64
C VAL A 312 -12.85 -10.22 11.11
N LYS A 313 -13.28 -9.29 11.96
CA LYS A 313 -14.63 -9.26 12.54
C LYS A 313 -15.66 -8.66 11.59
N LYS A 314 -15.28 -7.59 10.86
CA LYS A 314 -16.18 -6.83 10.00
C LYS A 314 -15.38 -6.06 8.95
N VAL A 315 -15.99 -5.89 7.77
CA VAL A 315 -15.44 -5.02 6.71
C VAL A 315 -16.40 -3.87 6.48
N VAL A 316 -15.88 -2.64 6.50
CA VAL A 316 -16.65 -1.40 6.28
C VAL A 316 -16.08 -0.70 5.05
N TYR A 317 -16.96 -0.30 4.14
CA TYR A 317 -16.61 0.46 2.95
C TYR A 317 -16.94 1.94 3.15
N ARG A 318 -15.95 2.80 2.90
CA ARG A 318 -16.08 4.26 2.91
C ARG A 318 -15.75 4.81 1.53
N PRO A 319 -16.75 5.04 0.68
CA PRO A 319 -16.54 5.58 -0.65
C PRO A 319 -16.06 7.04 -0.61
N ALA A 320 -15.25 7.41 -1.60
CA ALA A 320 -14.90 8.80 -1.86
C ALA A 320 -16.12 9.60 -2.38
N VAL A 321 -16.09 10.91 -2.19
CA VAL A 321 -17.18 11.79 -2.68
C VAL A 321 -17.39 11.64 -4.19
N LEU A 322 -16.29 11.55 -4.95
CA LEU A 322 -16.37 11.33 -6.40
C LEU A 322 -16.99 9.97 -6.75
N THR A 323 -16.69 8.92 -5.97
CA THR A 323 -17.30 7.61 -6.13
C THR A 323 -18.80 7.67 -5.87
N LEU A 324 -19.23 8.33 -4.78
CA LEU A 324 -20.65 8.55 -4.45
C LEU A 324 -21.39 9.26 -5.57
N MET A 325 -20.82 10.34 -6.07
CA MET A 325 -21.40 11.08 -7.19
C MET A 325 -21.55 10.22 -8.45
N ASN A 326 -20.50 9.46 -8.81
CA ASN A 326 -20.54 8.61 -9.99
C ASN A 326 -21.57 7.49 -9.86
N GLU A 327 -21.74 6.87 -8.69
CA GLU A 327 -22.78 5.87 -8.44
C GLU A 327 -24.19 6.46 -8.61
N LYS A 328 -24.42 7.67 -8.12
CA LYS A 328 -25.70 8.38 -8.35
C LYS A 328 -25.93 8.66 -9.84
N ARG A 329 -24.87 9.07 -10.58
CA ARG A 329 -24.94 9.31 -12.02
C ARG A 329 -25.24 8.04 -12.84
N LEU A 330 -24.73 6.88 -12.41
CA LEU A 330 -25.03 5.60 -13.06
C LEU A 330 -26.51 5.23 -12.97
N LYS A 331 -27.20 5.65 -11.90
CA LYS A 331 -28.65 5.45 -11.71
C LYS A 331 -29.51 6.44 -12.52
N MET A 332 -28.92 7.51 -13.06
CA MET A 332 -29.63 8.58 -13.78
C MET A 332 -29.94 8.19 -15.22
N VAL A 333 -31.14 8.55 -15.67
CA VAL A 333 -31.50 8.52 -17.10
C VAL A 333 -30.86 9.73 -17.82
N LYS A 334 -30.85 9.70 -19.15
CA LYS A 334 -30.20 10.72 -19.99
C LYS A 334 -30.69 12.16 -19.67
N ALA A 335 -32.00 12.35 -19.44
CA ALA A 335 -32.56 13.64 -19.13
C ALA A 335 -32.00 14.19 -17.79
N GLU A 336 -31.89 13.36 -16.75
CA GLU A 336 -31.35 13.73 -15.44
C GLU A 336 -29.87 14.08 -15.54
N LYS A 337 -29.07 13.28 -16.27
CA LYS A 337 -27.65 13.57 -16.54
C LYS A 337 -27.48 14.93 -17.25
N THR A 338 -28.35 15.23 -18.21
CA THR A 338 -28.32 16.51 -18.94
C THR A 338 -28.64 17.70 -18.01
N ILE A 339 -29.61 17.56 -17.12
CA ILE A 339 -29.97 18.62 -16.18
C ILE A 339 -28.86 18.79 -15.12
N LEU A 340 -28.27 17.71 -14.63
CA LEU A 340 -27.09 17.78 -13.74
C LEU A 340 -25.95 18.56 -14.40
N GLN A 341 -25.63 18.30 -15.67
CA GLN A 341 -24.62 19.04 -16.42
C GLN A 341 -24.94 20.53 -16.54
N LYS A 342 -26.19 20.87 -16.79
CA LYS A 342 -26.64 22.27 -16.89
C LYS A 342 -26.58 22.99 -15.54
N LEU A 343 -26.93 22.33 -14.42
CA LEU A 343 -26.75 22.86 -13.07
C LEU A 343 -25.26 23.14 -12.78
N ILE A 344 -24.37 22.21 -13.12
CA ILE A 344 -22.91 22.34 -12.94
C ILE A 344 -22.37 23.53 -13.74
N LYS A 345 -22.87 23.76 -14.96
CA LYS A 345 -22.48 24.88 -15.81
C LYS A 345 -23.15 26.21 -15.44
N GLY A 346 -24.09 26.19 -14.48
CA GLY A 346 -24.89 27.38 -14.12
C GLY A 346 -25.94 27.79 -15.16
N GLU A 347 -26.23 26.91 -16.15
CA GLU A 347 -27.24 27.16 -17.20
C GLU A 347 -28.69 26.97 -16.70
N VAL A 348 -28.86 26.26 -15.61
CA VAL A 348 -30.15 25.97 -14.95
C VAL A 348 -29.96 26.15 -13.44
N SER A 349 -30.98 26.73 -12.78
CA SER A 349 -31.02 26.81 -11.32
C SER A 349 -32.02 25.80 -10.72
N PRO A 350 -31.91 25.46 -9.43
CA PRO A 350 -32.88 24.59 -8.76
C PRO A 350 -34.32 25.14 -8.73
N GLU A 351 -34.50 26.46 -8.91
CA GLU A 351 -35.81 27.10 -8.96
C GLU A 351 -36.38 27.21 -10.38
N SER A 352 -35.61 26.81 -11.41
CA SER A 352 -36.06 26.95 -12.81
C SER A 352 -37.18 25.95 -13.15
N THR A 353 -38.04 26.35 -14.08
CA THR A 353 -39.11 25.47 -14.61
C THR A 353 -38.54 24.19 -15.25
N THR A 354 -37.37 24.30 -15.89
CA THR A 354 -36.66 23.18 -16.49
C THR A 354 -36.29 22.12 -15.46
N PHE A 355 -35.78 22.55 -14.28
CA PHE A 355 -35.49 21.63 -13.17
C PHE A 355 -36.81 21.11 -12.56
N GLY A 356 -37.80 21.97 -12.37
CA GLY A 356 -39.11 21.63 -11.81
C GLY A 356 -39.93 20.63 -12.66
N SER A 357 -39.61 20.48 -13.96
CA SER A 357 -40.26 19.48 -14.83
C SER A 357 -39.86 18.03 -14.52
N LEU A 358 -38.80 17.81 -13.75
CA LEU A 358 -38.42 16.47 -13.29
C LEU A 358 -39.38 15.96 -12.20
N SER A 359 -39.55 14.65 -12.11
CA SER A 359 -40.23 14.04 -10.96
C SER A 359 -39.53 14.38 -9.64
N THR A 360 -40.24 14.40 -8.52
CA THR A 360 -39.68 14.67 -7.19
C THR A 360 -38.47 13.78 -6.87
N ARG A 361 -38.53 12.49 -7.23
CA ARG A 361 -37.44 11.53 -7.08
C ARG A 361 -36.22 11.91 -7.94
N SER A 362 -36.43 12.28 -9.20
CA SER A 362 -35.38 12.72 -10.12
C SER A 362 -34.73 14.02 -9.66
N GLN A 363 -35.55 14.97 -9.16
CA GLN A 363 -35.04 16.22 -8.58
C GLN A 363 -34.11 15.93 -7.39
N ALA A 364 -34.50 15.05 -6.47
CA ALA A 364 -33.73 14.69 -5.31
C ALA A 364 -32.39 13.98 -5.70
N LEU A 365 -32.45 13.04 -6.64
CA LEU A 365 -31.27 12.33 -7.15
C LEU A 365 -30.26 13.30 -7.80
N VAL A 366 -30.75 14.21 -8.65
CA VAL A 366 -29.91 15.21 -9.33
C VAL A 366 -29.30 16.21 -8.32
N LEU A 367 -30.08 16.71 -7.34
CA LEU A 367 -29.55 17.61 -6.32
C LEU A 367 -28.52 16.94 -5.42
N ASN A 368 -28.76 15.69 -5.02
CA ASN A 368 -27.79 14.93 -4.23
C ASN A 368 -26.45 14.78 -4.98
N ALA A 369 -26.48 14.45 -6.27
CA ALA A 369 -25.26 14.37 -7.08
C ALA A 369 -24.61 15.74 -7.32
N TYR A 370 -25.40 16.80 -7.44
CA TYR A 370 -24.88 18.16 -7.57
C TYR A 370 -24.21 18.65 -6.29
N MET A 371 -24.76 18.30 -5.12
CA MET A 371 -24.14 18.59 -3.83
C MET A 371 -22.80 17.84 -3.68
N ASP A 372 -22.72 16.56 -4.07
CA ASP A 372 -21.46 15.82 -4.08
C ASP A 372 -20.43 16.47 -5.03
N TYR A 373 -20.87 16.95 -6.20
CA TYR A 373 -19.98 17.66 -7.13
C TYR A 373 -19.41 18.94 -6.52
N LEU A 374 -20.25 19.77 -5.89
CA LEU A 374 -19.82 21.01 -5.23
C LEU A 374 -18.85 20.70 -4.08
N GLN A 375 -19.13 19.66 -3.30
CA GLN A 375 -18.25 19.19 -2.25
C GLN A 375 -16.91 18.75 -2.82
N TYR A 376 -16.91 17.92 -3.87
CA TYR A 376 -15.68 17.48 -4.54
C TYR A 376 -14.85 18.67 -5.06
N GLN A 377 -15.47 19.62 -5.73
CA GLN A 377 -14.75 20.81 -6.24
C GLN A 377 -14.09 21.61 -5.11
N SER A 378 -14.82 21.89 -4.04
CA SER A 378 -14.27 22.65 -2.92
C SER A 378 -13.08 21.95 -2.25
N MET A 379 -13.06 20.60 -2.25
CA MET A 379 -11.93 19.80 -1.75
C MET A 379 -10.71 19.89 -2.68
N GLN A 380 -10.92 19.97 -4.00
CA GLN A 380 -9.81 20.07 -4.96
C GLN A 380 -9.10 21.44 -4.93
N GLU A 381 -9.79 22.50 -4.55
CA GLU A 381 -9.21 23.84 -4.46
C GLU A 381 -8.18 24.00 -3.32
N LYS A 382 -7.97 22.96 -2.48
CA LYS A 382 -7.05 22.97 -1.32
C LYS A 382 -7.09 24.26 -0.49
N SER A 383 -8.23 24.91 -0.49
CA SER A 383 -8.47 26.16 0.22
C SER A 383 -9.11 25.82 1.57
N ASP A 384 -8.65 26.44 2.65
CA ASP A 384 -9.30 26.39 3.97
C ASP A 384 -10.71 27.03 3.96
N LYS A 385 -11.21 27.39 2.78
CA LYS A 385 -12.55 27.94 2.62
C LYS A 385 -13.58 26.84 2.87
N GLU A 386 -14.45 27.11 3.81
CA GLU A 386 -15.61 26.30 4.16
C GLU A 386 -16.37 25.85 2.90
N ILE A 387 -16.71 24.57 2.80
CA ILE A 387 -17.51 24.00 1.70
C ILE A 387 -18.85 24.74 1.66
N LYS A 388 -19.00 25.70 0.74
CA LYS A 388 -20.24 26.47 0.61
C LYS A 388 -21.13 25.87 -0.48
N ILE A 389 -21.96 24.90 -0.07
CA ILE A 389 -23.10 24.53 -0.91
C ILE A 389 -24.05 25.72 -0.93
N PRO A 390 -24.44 26.25 -2.11
CA PRO A 390 -25.33 27.37 -2.20
C PRO A 390 -26.64 27.12 -1.43
N ARG A 391 -27.08 28.11 -0.67
CA ARG A 391 -28.31 28.01 0.15
C ARG A 391 -29.55 27.64 -0.69
N SER A 392 -29.63 28.11 -1.94
CA SER A 392 -30.67 27.72 -2.89
C SER A 392 -30.75 26.22 -3.11
N VAL A 393 -29.60 25.55 -3.27
CA VAL A 393 -29.51 24.09 -3.45
C VAL A 393 -30.01 23.36 -2.21
N LEU A 394 -29.56 23.78 -1.01
CA LEU A 394 -30.01 23.21 0.26
C LEU A 394 -31.51 23.40 0.49
N LEU A 395 -32.04 24.59 0.21
CA LEU A 395 -33.47 24.87 0.32
C LEU A 395 -34.29 24.09 -0.72
N ALA A 396 -33.82 23.97 -1.96
CA ALA A 396 -34.50 23.15 -2.96
C ALA A 396 -34.55 21.68 -2.52
N ARG A 397 -33.44 21.15 -2.00
CA ARG A 397 -33.39 19.76 -1.52
C ARG A 397 -34.26 19.54 -0.29
N SER A 398 -34.29 20.47 0.66
CA SER A 398 -35.09 20.34 1.90
C SER A 398 -36.60 20.36 1.65
N ARG A 399 -37.06 20.99 0.57
CA ARG A 399 -38.46 21.01 0.17
C ARG A 399 -38.96 19.69 -0.44
N LEU A 400 -38.04 18.86 -0.90
CA LEU A 400 -38.39 17.54 -1.45
C LEU A 400 -38.55 16.55 -0.28
N GLN A 401 -39.69 15.86 -0.26
CA GLN A 401 -39.95 14.82 0.75
C GLN A 401 -38.90 13.72 0.65
N ASN A 402 -38.71 13.01 1.76
CA ASN A 402 -37.80 11.85 1.79
C ASN A 402 -38.37 10.77 0.86
N THR A 403 -37.82 10.63 -0.34
CA THR A 403 -38.35 9.77 -1.39
C THR A 403 -37.91 8.31 -1.21
N GLY A 404 -37.37 7.94 -0.04
CA GLY A 404 -36.90 6.59 0.29
C GLY A 404 -35.69 6.19 -0.57
N ASP A 405 -34.74 5.48 0.01
CA ASP A 405 -33.58 4.82 -0.62
C ASP A 405 -32.84 5.55 -1.77
N GLU A 406 -32.78 6.89 -1.70
CA GLU A 406 -32.04 7.71 -2.68
C GLU A 406 -30.53 7.52 -2.57
N ASN A 407 -30.08 7.08 -1.41
CA ASN A 407 -28.69 6.70 -1.13
C ASN A 407 -28.46 5.19 -1.16
N GLY A 408 -29.40 4.41 -1.74
CA GLY A 408 -29.41 2.95 -1.70
C GLY A 408 -28.03 2.36 -1.46
N GLU A 409 -27.92 1.34 -0.64
CA GLU A 409 -26.64 0.75 -0.22
C GLU A 409 -25.66 0.72 -1.38
N ILE A 410 -24.57 1.48 -1.26
CA ILE A 410 -23.49 1.47 -2.23
C ILE A 410 -22.74 0.16 -2.01
N THR A 411 -23.30 -0.90 -2.55
CA THR A 411 -22.77 -2.24 -2.43
C THR A 411 -21.73 -2.50 -3.50
N ARG A 412 -20.56 -1.84 -3.40
CA ARG A 412 -19.37 -2.24 -4.18
C ARG A 412 -18.60 -3.38 -3.54
N PHE A 413 -19.28 -4.35 -2.91
CA PHE A 413 -18.62 -5.56 -2.40
C PHE A 413 -17.87 -6.35 -3.49
N SER A 414 -18.27 -6.20 -4.76
CA SER A 414 -17.55 -6.78 -5.91
C SER A 414 -16.20 -6.11 -6.23
N SER A 415 -15.92 -4.94 -5.64
CA SER A 415 -14.67 -4.19 -5.84
C SER A 415 -13.74 -4.26 -4.62
N ARG A 416 -14.05 -5.10 -3.63
CA ARG A 416 -13.20 -5.29 -2.45
C ARG A 416 -11.81 -5.76 -2.88
N PRO A 417 -10.72 -5.12 -2.36
CA PRO A 417 -9.35 -5.44 -2.75
C PRO A 417 -8.95 -6.88 -2.43
N ASP A 418 -9.45 -7.44 -1.34
CA ASP A 418 -9.22 -8.83 -0.95
C ASP A 418 -9.84 -9.88 -1.87
N LEU A 419 -10.78 -9.51 -2.74
CA LEU A 419 -11.37 -10.38 -3.75
C LEU A 419 -10.62 -10.34 -5.10
N GLY A 420 -9.58 -9.50 -5.22
CA GLY A 420 -8.73 -9.43 -6.40
C GLY A 420 -7.87 -10.69 -6.58
N HIS A 421 -7.38 -10.93 -7.80
CA HIS A 421 -6.35 -11.95 -8.06
C HIS A 421 -5.04 -11.59 -7.34
N GLY A 422 -4.11 -12.54 -7.17
CA GLY A 422 -2.76 -12.27 -6.67
C GLY A 422 -1.99 -11.28 -7.58
N THR A 423 -1.05 -10.53 -7.04
CA THR A 423 -0.29 -9.54 -7.83
C THR A 423 0.90 -10.15 -8.54
N ASP A 424 1.45 -11.25 -8.02
CA ASP A 424 2.44 -12.07 -8.70
C ASP A 424 1.78 -12.86 -9.84
N ARG A 425 2.47 -13.01 -10.95
CA ARG A 425 1.98 -13.81 -12.08
C ARG A 425 3.06 -14.74 -12.60
N PHE A 426 2.72 -16.02 -12.70
CA PHE A 426 3.45 -17.01 -13.45
C PHE A 426 2.74 -17.31 -14.77
N ARG A 427 3.46 -17.29 -15.90
CA ARG A 427 2.91 -17.58 -17.23
C ARG A 427 3.69 -18.71 -17.88
N LEU A 428 2.95 -19.71 -18.37
CA LEU A 428 3.45 -20.75 -19.27
C LEU A 428 2.75 -20.60 -20.61
N GLY A 429 3.52 -20.52 -21.69
CA GLY A 429 2.98 -20.34 -23.02
C GLY A 429 3.65 -21.23 -24.06
N MET A 430 2.97 -21.40 -25.19
CA MET A 430 3.50 -21.98 -26.41
C MET A 430 3.05 -21.16 -27.59
N GLY A 431 3.90 -21.02 -28.58
CA GLY A 431 3.57 -20.20 -29.74
C GLY A 431 4.45 -20.50 -30.94
N HIS A 432 4.14 -19.75 -31.99
CA HIS A 432 4.90 -19.76 -33.23
C HIS A 432 5.05 -18.32 -33.70
N ASN A 433 6.25 -17.92 -34.03
CA ASN A 433 6.52 -16.65 -34.72
C ASN A 433 6.76 -16.90 -36.23
N ALA A 434 7.14 -15.87 -36.98
CA ALA A 434 7.40 -15.99 -38.41
C ALA A 434 8.52 -16.99 -38.76
N HIS A 435 9.31 -17.47 -37.79
CA HIS A 435 10.51 -18.25 -38.03
C HIS A 435 10.38 -19.68 -37.46
N GLU A 436 9.99 -19.83 -36.21
CA GLU A 436 10.01 -21.13 -35.52
C GLU A 436 9.03 -21.21 -34.34
N PRO A 437 8.65 -22.43 -33.91
CA PRO A 437 7.87 -22.62 -32.69
C PRO A 437 8.72 -22.38 -31.44
N PHE A 438 8.04 -21.94 -30.36
CA PHE A 438 8.67 -21.70 -29.07
C PHE A 438 7.77 -22.09 -27.90
N VAL A 439 8.42 -22.33 -26.74
CA VAL A 439 7.79 -22.40 -25.43
C VAL A 439 8.21 -21.16 -24.62
N GLU A 440 7.29 -20.59 -23.89
CA GLU A 440 7.49 -19.34 -23.18
C GLU A 440 7.24 -19.52 -21.69
N LEU A 441 8.13 -18.95 -20.87
CA LEU A 441 8.02 -18.87 -19.42
C LEU A 441 8.16 -17.41 -19.00
N ALA A 442 7.18 -16.90 -18.25
CA ALA A 442 7.29 -15.55 -17.71
C ALA A 442 6.92 -15.47 -16.24
N TYR A 443 7.57 -14.55 -15.54
CA TYR A 443 7.28 -14.20 -14.16
C TYR A 443 7.18 -12.68 -14.01
N ARG A 444 6.14 -12.24 -13.29
CA ARG A 444 5.89 -10.84 -12.95
C ARG A 444 5.60 -10.73 -11.45
N PRO A 445 6.45 -10.06 -10.65
CA PRO A 445 6.26 -9.89 -9.21
C PRO A 445 5.27 -8.79 -8.81
N ALA A 446 4.82 -7.94 -9.75
CA ALA A 446 3.82 -6.90 -9.50
C ALA A 446 3.28 -6.34 -10.83
N TYR A 447 2.07 -6.03 -11.03
CA TYR A 447 0.92 -5.85 -10.17
C TYR A 447 -0.35 -6.34 -10.91
N HIS A 448 -0.89 -5.57 -11.87
CA HIS A 448 -2.14 -5.84 -12.59
C HIS A 448 -2.01 -5.42 -14.07
N ASP A 449 -2.51 -6.24 -14.99
CA ASP A 449 -2.57 -5.93 -16.41
C ASP A 449 -4.03 -5.76 -16.89
N LEU A 450 -4.22 -4.96 -17.95
CA LEU A 450 -5.52 -4.63 -18.52
C LEU A 450 -6.31 -5.86 -19.05
N MET A 451 -5.66 -7.00 -19.25
CA MET A 451 -6.35 -8.24 -19.63
C MET A 451 -6.79 -9.06 -18.43
N ALA A 452 -6.19 -8.91 -17.25
CA ALA A 452 -6.60 -9.61 -16.05
C ALA A 452 -8.00 -9.19 -15.57
N LYS A 453 -8.61 -9.95 -14.65
CA LYS A 453 -9.87 -9.53 -14.02
C LYS A 453 -9.65 -8.27 -13.21
N ASP A 454 -10.51 -7.29 -13.38
CA ASP A 454 -10.46 -5.99 -12.69
C ASP A 454 -11.19 -5.97 -11.34
N VAL A 455 -11.66 -7.13 -10.85
CA VAL A 455 -12.21 -7.25 -9.50
C VAL A 455 -11.11 -6.96 -8.47
N GLY A 456 -11.37 -6.06 -7.54
CA GLY A 456 -10.40 -5.65 -6.52
C GLY A 456 -9.34 -4.66 -6.99
N TYR A 457 -9.29 -4.30 -8.26
CA TYR A 457 -8.34 -3.37 -8.87
C TYR A 457 -9.02 -2.14 -9.45
N ASP A 458 -8.22 -1.11 -9.76
CA ASP A 458 -8.74 0.06 -10.48
C ASP A 458 -9.03 -0.31 -11.94
N LYS A 459 -10.26 -0.02 -12.36
CA LYS A 459 -10.71 -0.35 -13.71
C LYS A 459 -9.96 0.47 -14.76
N ASN A 460 -9.61 -0.20 -15.86
CA ASN A 460 -8.93 0.42 -17.01
C ASN A 460 -7.54 0.99 -16.68
N SER A 461 -6.91 0.48 -15.65
CA SER A 461 -5.52 0.78 -15.32
C SER A 461 -4.65 -0.46 -15.42
N GLU A 462 -3.39 -0.24 -15.74
CA GLU A 462 -2.33 -1.26 -15.74
C GLU A 462 -1.12 -0.70 -15.01
N ILE A 463 -0.56 -1.52 -14.13
CA ILE A 463 0.75 -1.28 -13.56
C ILE A 463 1.49 -2.60 -13.58
N ILE A 464 2.56 -2.67 -14.33
CA ILE A 464 3.45 -3.83 -14.41
C ILE A 464 4.82 -3.37 -13.96
N PHE A 465 5.41 -4.11 -13.05
CA PHE A 465 6.77 -3.92 -12.61
C PHE A 465 7.53 -5.25 -12.73
N MET A 466 8.65 -5.24 -13.46
CA MET A 466 9.55 -6.39 -13.66
C MET A 466 8.87 -7.66 -14.23
N ASP A 467 8.24 -7.57 -15.42
CA ASP A 467 7.69 -8.75 -16.12
C ASP A 467 8.75 -9.34 -17.06
N PHE A 468 9.34 -10.45 -16.68
CA PHE A 468 10.38 -11.14 -17.44
C PHE A 468 9.80 -12.30 -18.21
N ASN A 469 10.01 -12.33 -19.55
CA ASN A 469 9.55 -13.37 -20.45
C ASN A 469 10.74 -14.01 -21.15
N PHE A 470 10.91 -15.32 -20.95
CA PHE A 470 11.94 -16.13 -21.59
C PHE A 470 11.27 -17.09 -22.57
N ARG A 471 11.90 -17.27 -23.72
CA ARG A 471 11.48 -18.24 -24.74
C ARG A 471 12.55 -19.27 -25.00
N TYR A 472 12.14 -20.54 -25.05
CA TYR A 472 12.91 -21.62 -25.62
C TYR A 472 12.42 -21.84 -27.06
N TYR A 473 13.27 -21.58 -28.02
CA TYR A 473 13.03 -21.77 -29.44
C TYR A 473 13.40 -23.18 -29.84
N VAL A 474 12.43 -23.94 -30.39
CA VAL A 474 12.51 -25.39 -30.53
C VAL A 474 13.48 -25.81 -31.64
N GLU A 475 13.50 -25.14 -32.79
CA GLU A 475 14.35 -25.52 -33.92
C GLU A 475 15.81 -25.09 -33.72
N SER A 476 16.03 -23.93 -33.14
CA SER A 476 17.38 -23.40 -32.85
C SER A 476 17.96 -23.89 -31.53
N GLU A 477 17.18 -24.58 -30.70
CA GLU A 477 17.53 -25.09 -29.36
C GLU A 477 18.12 -24.02 -28.43
N ARG A 478 17.56 -22.80 -28.44
CA ARG A 478 18.09 -21.65 -27.68
C ARG A 478 17.08 -21.07 -26.72
N ILE A 479 17.54 -20.74 -25.51
CA ILE A 479 16.80 -19.93 -24.54
C ILE A 479 17.18 -18.47 -24.72
N ARG A 480 16.20 -17.58 -24.79
CA ARG A 480 16.38 -16.15 -24.96
C ARG A 480 15.44 -15.36 -24.08
N LEU A 481 15.90 -14.22 -23.59
CA LEU A 481 15.03 -13.18 -23.05
C LEU A 481 14.28 -12.57 -24.25
N ASP A 482 12.99 -12.83 -24.35
CA ASP A 482 12.15 -12.27 -25.39
C ASP A 482 11.71 -10.86 -25.06
N ARG A 483 11.29 -10.64 -23.79
CA ARG A 483 10.88 -9.33 -23.30
C ARG A 483 11.13 -9.22 -21.79
N ALA A 484 11.55 -8.05 -21.34
CA ALA A 484 11.56 -7.66 -19.93
C ALA A 484 10.92 -6.27 -19.80
N LYS A 485 9.70 -6.21 -19.32
CA LYS A 485 9.07 -4.95 -18.93
C LYS A 485 9.59 -4.54 -17.56
N ILE A 486 10.39 -3.49 -17.52
CA ILE A 486 10.89 -2.93 -16.25
C ILE A 486 9.77 -2.15 -15.55
N LEU A 487 9.05 -1.35 -16.32
CA LEU A 487 7.91 -0.57 -15.84
C LEU A 487 6.91 -0.38 -16.99
N SER A 488 5.64 -0.66 -16.74
CA SER A 488 4.54 -0.30 -17.65
C SER A 488 3.39 0.26 -16.82
N ILE A 489 2.98 1.46 -17.12
CA ILE A 489 1.86 2.12 -16.47
C ILE A 489 0.91 2.61 -17.56
N THR A 490 -0.34 2.21 -17.50
CA THR A 490 -1.39 2.71 -18.40
C THR A 490 -2.63 3.10 -17.58
N SER A 491 -3.11 4.30 -17.79
CA SER A 491 -4.36 4.80 -17.20
C SER A 491 -5.30 5.20 -18.33
N MET A 492 -6.36 4.40 -18.53
CA MET A 492 -7.40 4.65 -19.55
C MET A 492 -8.66 5.18 -18.88
N ASN A 493 -8.64 6.45 -18.47
CA ASN A 493 -9.84 7.10 -17.93
C ASN A 493 -10.84 7.36 -19.07
N PRO A 494 -12.05 6.73 -19.07
CA PRO A 494 -13.08 7.07 -20.05
C PRO A 494 -13.41 8.56 -19.98
N TYR A 495 -13.49 9.21 -21.13
CA TYR A 495 -13.81 10.64 -21.21
C TYR A 495 -15.14 10.92 -20.51
N ASP A 496 -15.11 11.83 -19.58
CA ASP A 496 -16.27 12.32 -18.85
C ASP A 496 -16.35 13.86 -19.02
N PRO A 497 -17.44 14.39 -19.57
CA PRO A 497 -17.61 15.84 -19.75
C PRO A 497 -17.54 16.66 -18.47
N LEU A 498 -17.83 16.06 -17.30
CA LEU A 498 -17.75 16.74 -15.99
C LEU A 498 -16.33 16.68 -15.40
N PHE A 499 -15.58 15.66 -15.75
CA PHE A 499 -14.21 15.41 -15.28
C PHE A 499 -13.31 15.05 -16.45
N PRO A 500 -12.96 16.03 -17.31
CA PRO A 500 -12.19 15.77 -18.52
C PRO A 500 -10.76 15.33 -18.15
N LYS A 501 -10.56 14.02 -18.00
CA LYS A 501 -9.24 13.42 -17.78
C LYS A 501 -8.79 12.77 -19.09
N THR A 502 -7.52 12.96 -19.45
CA THR A 502 -6.89 12.28 -20.58
C THR A 502 -6.32 10.93 -20.11
N SER A 503 -6.33 9.96 -21.02
CA SER A 503 -5.59 8.71 -20.83
C SER A 503 -4.10 8.97 -21.02
N TRP A 504 -3.25 8.18 -20.37
CA TRP A 504 -1.79 8.27 -20.53
C TRP A 504 -1.13 6.92 -20.30
N ARG A 505 0.05 6.73 -20.88
CA ARG A 505 0.88 5.55 -20.66
C ARG A 505 2.36 5.88 -20.62
N LEU A 506 3.12 5.04 -19.92
CA LEU A 506 4.56 5.05 -19.82
C LEU A 506 5.06 3.62 -19.81
N ASP A 507 5.96 3.27 -20.75
CA ASP A 507 6.59 1.95 -20.80
C ASP A 507 8.10 2.09 -20.87
N LEU A 508 8.80 1.26 -20.10
CA LEU A 508 10.23 1.06 -20.17
C LEU A 508 10.49 -0.44 -20.22
N GLU A 509 11.01 -0.92 -21.34
CA GLU A 509 11.17 -2.36 -21.57
C GLU A 509 12.42 -2.68 -22.39
N ILE A 510 12.89 -3.90 -22.25
CA ILE A 510 13.77 -4.58 -23.19
C ILE A 510 12.88 -5.53 -23.99
N ASP A 511 12.88 -5.43 -25.31
CA ASP A 511 12.02 -6.26 -26.15
C ASP A 511 12.71 -6.58 -27.49
N THR A 512 12.35 -7.70 -28.08
CA THR A 512 12.85 -8.10 -29.40
C THR A 512 12.37 -7.13 -30.48
N LEU A 513 13.24 -6.77 -31.44
CA LEU A 513 12.92 -5.97 -32.62
C LEU A 513 12.10 -6.80 -33.62
N ARG A 514 10.79 -6.88 -33.43
CA ARG A 514 9.88 -7.76 -34.17
C ARG A 514 9.60 -7.29 -35.61
N ASP A 515 9.94 -6.05 -35.94
CA ASP A 515 9.88 -5.50 -37.29
C ASP A 515 11.11 -5.85 -38.17
N ARG A 516 12.05 -6.61 -37.60
CA ARG A 516 13.25 -7.12 -38.27
C ARG A 516 13.15 -8.63 -38.46
N ASN A 517 13.84 -9.11 -39.50
CA ASN A 517 13.97 -10.55 -39.73
C ASN A 517 15.07 -11.14 -38.80
N CYS A 518 14.87 -11.00 -37.51
CA CYS A 518 15.83 -11.35 -36.47
C CYS A 518 15.08 -11.82 -35.23
N ASN A 519 15.30 -13.05 -34.82
CA ASN A 519 14.66 -13.64 -33.64
C ASN A 519 15.33 -13.21 -32.31
N TYR A 520 16.51 -12.57 -32.35
CA TYR A 520 17.33 -12.38 -31.16
C TYR A 520 17.88 -10.95 -31.03
N CYS A 521 17.28 -10.01 -31.74
CA CYS A 521 17.68 -8.61 -31.73
C CYS A 521 16.93 -7.85 -30.64
N ASN A 522 17.49 -7.80 -29.45
CA ASN A 522 16.88 -7.05 -28.35
C ASN A 522 17.16 -5.54 -28.48
N SER A 523 16.21 -4.75 -28.04
CA SER A 523 16.32 -3.30 -27.94
C SER A 523 15.79 -2.83 -26.58
N VAL A 524 16.39 -1.76 -26.06
CA VAL A 524 15.84 -1.00 -24.94
C VAL A 524 14.84 0.00 -25.51
N LYS A 525 13.61 -0.06 -25.04
CA LYS A 525 12.49 0.77 -25.52
C LYS A 525 11.95 1.66 -24.42
N GLY A 526 11.71 2.92 -24.74
CA GLY A 526 10.94 3.85 -23.93
C GLY A 526 9.76 4.39 -24.72
N THR A 527 8.58 4.34 -24.12
CA THR A 527 7.35 4.88 -24.71
C THR A 527 6.65 5.79 -23.71
N TYR A 528 6.26 6.98 -24.16
CA TYR A 528 5.34 7.85 -23.42
C TYR A 528 4.19 8.27 -24.33
N GLY A 529 2.97 8.09 -23.87
CA GLY A 529 1.77 8.35 -24.63
C GLY A 529 0.71 9.16 -23.91
N ARG A 530 -0.02 9.94 -24.70
CA ARG A 530 -1.26 10.60 -24.29
C ARG A 530 -2.38 10.16 -25.20
N GLY A 531 -3.59 10.04 -24.62
CA GLY A 531 -4.69 9.52 -25.37
C GLY A 531 -6.05 9.88 -24.81
N VAL A 532 -7.08 9.34 -25.43
CA VAL A 532 -8.46 9.42 -25.00
C VAL A 532 -9.05 8.02 -24.98
N SER A 533 -9.92 7.77 -24.04
CA SER A 533 -10.75 6.57 -24.03
C SER A 533 -12.21 6.95 -23.91
N TYR A 534 -13.09 6.12 -24.44
CA TYR A 534 -14.52 6.37 -24.47
C TYR A 534 -15.30 5.06 -24.20
N ARG A 535 -16.26 5.17 -23.33
CA ARG A 535 -17.18 4.08 -22.98
C ARG A 535 -18.60 4.48 -23.33
N PRO A 536 -19.24 3.86 -24.36
CA PRO A 536 -20.62 4.17 -24.71
C PRO A 536 -21.60 3.81 -23.59
N ASP A 537 -22.51 4.72 -23.25
CA ASP A 537 -23.55 4.46 -22.23
C ASP A 537 -24.42 3.25 -22.58
N SER A 538 -24.68 3.03 -23.88
CA SER A 538 -25.49 1.92 -24.39
C SER A 538 -24.76 0.57 -24.37
N LEU A 539 -23.43 0.56 -24.25
CA LEU A 539 -22.58 -0.64 -24.28
C LEU A 539 -21.42 -0.49 -23.30
N SER A 540 -21.74 -0.51 -22.01
CA SER A 540 -20.79 -0.27 -20.92
C SER A 540 -19.65 -1.32 -20.81
N SER A 541 -19.81 -2.47 -21.48
CA SER A 541 -18.78 -3.50 -21.61
C SER A 541 -17.71 -3.19 -22.67
N LEU A 542 -17.91 -2.17 -23.51
CA LEU A 542 -16.98 -1.74 -24.54
C LEU A 542 -16.19 -0.51 -24.07
N LEU A 543 -14.87 -0.57 -24.19
CA LEU A 543 -13.96 0.56 -24.00
C LEU A 543 -13.18 0.80 -25.29
N LEU A 544 -13.41 1.93 -25.94
CA LEU A 544 -12.65 2.38 -27.09
C LEU A 544 -11.50 3.26 -26.61
N PHE A 545 -10.34 3.21 -27.27
CA PHE A 545 -9.20 4.07 -26.94
C PHE A 545 -8.41 4.48 -28.18
N SER A 546 -7.72 5.62 -28.06
CA SER A 546 -6.68 6.05 -28.99
C SER A 546 -5.55 6.71 -28.23
N PHE A 547 -4.30 6.40 -28.60
CA PHE A 547 -3.08 7.01 -28.07
C PHE A 547 -2.24 7.60 -29.19
N VAL A 548 -1.52 8.67 -28.84
CA VAL A 548 -0.41 9.21 -29.60
C VAL A 548 0.82 9.08 -28.72
N ASP A 549 1.83 8.36 -29.21
CA ASP A 549 3.03 8.04 -28.43
C ASP A 549 4.29 8.64 -29.05
N VAL A 550 5.24 8.95 -28.17
CA VAL A 550 6.65 9.14 -28.50
C VAL A 550 7.39 7.87 -28.11
N LYS A 551 8.21 7.35 -29.02
CA LYS A 551 8.97 6.11 -28.85
C LYS A 551 10.45 6.32 -29.09
N THR A 552 11.26 5.77 -28.21
CA THR A 552 12.71 5.69 -28.36
C THR A 552 13.13 4.23 -28.29
N GLU A 553 14.03 3.81 -29.16
CA GLU A 553 14.59 2.46 -29.13
C GLU A 553 16.10 2.52 -29.35
N PHE A 554 16.84 1.73 -28.57
CA PHE A 554 18.30 1.61 -28.62
C PHE A 554 18.70 0.15 -28.82
N SER A 555 19.48 -0.17 -29.81
CA SER A 555 19.99 -1.50 -30.11
C SER A 555 21.18 -1.42 -31.07
N ASP A 556 22.16 -2.30 -30.90
CA ASP A 556 23.26 -2.51 -31.83
C ASP A 556 22.83 -3.11 -33.20
N HIS A 557 21.61 -3.65 -33.24
CA HIS A 557 20.98 -4.16 -34.46
C HIS A 557 20.28 -3.08 -35.31
N LEU A 558 20.24 -1.84 -34.86
CA LEU A 558 19.76 -0.68 -35.61
C LEU A 558 20.92 -0.02 -36.35
N LYS A 559 20.68 0.53 -37.57
CA LYS A 559 21.74 1.11 -38.40
C LYS A 559 22.56 2.21 -37.72
N GLN A 560 21.94 2.97 -36.81
CA GLN A 560 22.59 4.05 -36.05
C GLN A 560 22.56 3.78 -34.53
N ASN A 561 22.32 2.52 -34.12
CA ASN A 561 22.17 2.07 -32.75
C ASN A 561 20.98 2.68 -32.00
N TYR A 562 20.19 3.52 -32.62
CA TYR A 562 18.97 4.09 -32.06
C TYR A 562 17.93 4.42 -33.13
N ARG A 563 16.71 4.60 -32.72
CA ARG A 563 15.63 5.23 -33.47
C ARG A 563 14.70 6.02 -32.56
N LEU A 564 14.22 7.16 -33.05
CA LEU A 564 13.23 8.00 -32.37
C LEU A 564 12.06 8.20 -33.32
N GLY A 565 10.86 8.09 -32.78
CA GLY A 565 9.63 8.22 -33.54
C GLY A 565 8.41 8.33 -32.68
N GLY A 566 7.30 7.93 -33.23
CA GLY A 566 6.04 7.83 -32.52
C GLY A 566 5.07 6.90 -33.23
N ASP A 567 3.91 6.71 -32.62
CA ASP A 567 2.81 6.02 -33.28
C ASP A 567 1.45 6.61 -32.90
N ILE A 568 0.47 6.20 -33.69
CA ILE A 568 -0.94 6.37 -33.35
C ILE A 568 -1.50 4.98 -33.19
N GLU A 569 -1.98 4.65 -32.01
CA GLU A 569 -2.69 3.40 -31.71
C GLU A 569 -4.17 3.67 -31.51
N VAL A 570 -5.00 2.82 -32.09
CA VAL A 570 -6.44 2.78 -31.85
C VAL A 570 -6.84 1.36 -31.50
N GLY A 571 -7.81 1.21 -30.59
CA GLY A 571 -8.21 -0.12 -30.18
C GLY A 571 -9.42 -0.14 -29.27
N THR A 572 -9.73 -1.34 -28.83
CA THR A 572 -10.87 -1.59 -27.97
C THR A 572 -10.58 -2.74 -27.01
N TYR A 573 -11.18 -2.64 -25.81
CA TYR A 573 -11.41 -3.77 -24.91
C TYR A 573 -12.90 -4.04 -24.86
N TYR A 574 -13.28 -5.30 -24.97
CA TYR A 574 -14.67 -5.72 -24.93
C TYR A 574 -14.87 -6.89 -23.97
N ASP A 575 -15.63 -6.66 -22.90
CA ASP A 575 -16.04 -7.68 -21.95
C ASP A 575 -17.29 -8.38 -22.48
N ILE A 576 -17.14 -9.49 -23.22
CA ILE A 576 -18.25 -10.29 -23.74
C ILE A 576 -19.04 -10.89 -22.59
N THR A 577 -18.34 -11.42 -21.60
CA THR A 577 -18.88 -11.90 -20.33
C THR A 577 -17.96 -11.48 -19.18
N LYS A 578 -18.38 -11.74 -17.93
CA LYS A 578 -17.51 -11.52 -16.75
C LYS A 578 -16.17 -12.28 -16.82
N ASN A 579 -16.12 -13.38 -17.58
CA ASN A 579 -14.94 -14.23 -17.70
C ASN A 579 -14.22 -14.12 -19.05
N LEU A 580 -14.84 -13.52 -20.08
CA LEU A 580 -14.29 -13.43 -21.42
C LEU A 580 -14.10 -11.98 -21.82
N ARG A 581 -12.83 -11.55 -21.99
CA ARG A 581 -12.42 -10.22 -22.48
C ARG A 581 -11.65 -10.36 -23.78
N ILE A 582 -11.88 -9.44 -24.69
CA ILE A 582 -11.14 -9.32 -25.95
C ILE A 582 -10.49 -7.95 -26.00
N LYS A 583 -9.24 -7.90 -26.50
CA LYS A 583 -8.56 -6.69 -26.96
C LYS A 583 -8.35 -6.78 -28.46
N LEU A 584 -8.66 -5.72 -29.18
CA LEU A 584 -8.29 -5.51 -30.57
C LEU A 584 -7.64 -4.14 -30.67
N ALA A 585 -6.42 -4.08 -31.23
CA ALA A 585 -5.70 -2.83 -31.41
C ALA A 585 -4.90 -2.82 -32.71
N GLY A 586 -4.71 -1.65 -33.28
CA GLY A 586 -3.82 -1.43 -34.42
C GLY A 586 -3.04 -0.15 -34.23
N SER A 587 -1.76 -0.15 -34.58
CA SER A 587 -0.94 1.07 -34.54
C SER A 587 -0.16 1.27 -35.83
N TYR A 588 0.00 2.55 -36.22
CA TYR A 588 0.87 2.96 -37.30
C TYR A 588 2.08 3.66 -36.70
N GLN A 589 3.26 3.04 -36.84
CA GLN A 589 4.51 3.48 -36.25
C GLN A 589 5.37 4.22 -37.30
N VAL A 590 5.96 5.35 -36.92
CA VAL A 590 6.84 6.16 -37.76
C VAL A 590 8.09 6.54 -36.96
N PHE A 591 9.21 5.95 -37.32
CA PHE A 591 10.53 6.36 -36.85
C PHE A 591 11.14 7.31 -37.88
N PHE A 592 11.51 8.53 -37.45
CA PHE A 592 11.98 9.60 -38.32
C PHE A 592 13.42 10.03 -38.03
N LEU A 593 14.01 9.67 -36.89
CA LEU A 593 15.41 9.86 -36.55
C LEU A 593 16.10 8.52 -36.31
N GLY A 594 17.38 8.44 -36.63
CA GLY A 594 18.17 7.21 -36.54
C GLY A 594 17.78 6.20 -37.62
N ASP A 595 17.48 4.96 -37.24
CA ASP A 595 17.03 3.94 -38.20
C ASP A 595 15.56 4.18 -38.57
N SER A 596 15.35 5.00 -39.58
CA SER A 596 14.01 5.41 -40.00
C SER A 596 13.25 4.27 -40.66
N LYS A 597 12.03 4.05 -40.21
CA LYS A 597 11.12 3.02 -40.72
C LYS A 597 9.66 3.39 -40.43
N ARG A 598 8.77 2.93 -41.30
CA ARG A 598 7.32 3.03 -41.11
C ARG A 598 6.71 1.65 -41.26
N PHE A 599 5.82 1.27 -40.34
CA PHE A 599 5.14 -0.02 -40.41
C PHE A 599 3.85 -0.01 -39.59
N PHE A 600 3.00 -0.97 -39.89
CA PHE A 600 1.76 -1.21 -39.17
C PHE A 600 1.91 -2.39 -38.23
N THR A 601 1.30 -2.30 -37.05
CA THR A 601 1.14 -3.42 -36.14
C THR A 601 -0.32 -3.64 -35.81
N SER A 602 -0.70 -4.89 -35.58
CA SER A 602 -2.04 -5.23 -35.08
C SER A 602 -1.95 -6.30 -34.00
N GLN A 603 -2.86 -6.23 -33.06
CA GLN A 603 -2.92 -7.13 -31.93
C GLN A 603 -4.36 -7.57 -31.68
N PHE A 604 -4.55 -8.88 -31.54
CA PHE A 604 -5.77 -9.48 -31.03
C PHE A 604 -5.40 -10.33 -29.82
N ILE A 605 -6.04 -10.07 -28.68
CA ILE A 605 -5.87 -10.87 -27.46
C ILE A 605 -7.26 -11.27 -26.98
N THR A 606 -7.44 -12.53 -26.68
CA THR A 606 -8.60 -13.00 -25.92
C THR A 606 -8.15 -13.61 -24.61
N ARG A 607 -8.87 -13.33 -23.54
CA ARG A 607 -8.65 -13.89 -22.20
C ARG A 607 -9.93 -14.55 -21.71
N TYR A 608 -9.81 -15.80 -21.28
CA TYR A 608 -10.84 -16.53 -20.57
C TYR A 608 -10.38 -16.84 -19.14
N SER A 609 -11.05 -16.25 -18.15
CA SER A 609 -10.76 -16.53 -16.75
C SER A 609 -11.47 -17.79 -16.29
N VAL A 610 -10.69 -18.79 -15.93
CA VAL A 610 -11.18 -20.05 -15.35
C VAL A 610 -11.59 -19.84 -13.89
N SER A 611 -10.78 -19.06 -13.16
CA SER A 611 -11.03 -18.65 -11.77
C SER A 611 -10.68 -17.18 -11.56
N GLN A 612 -10.56 -16.73 -10.32
CA GLN A 612 -10.02 -15.41 -9.99
C GLN A 612 -8.51 -15.35 -10.31
N ASP A 613 -7.79 -16.43 -10.01
CA ASP A 613 -6.34 -16.49 -10.09
C ASP A 613 -5.79 -17.31 -11.26
N LEU A 614 -6.66 -17.74 -12.20
CA LEU A 614 -6.26 -18.54 -13.37
C LEU A 614 -6.94 -18.04 -14.63
N ASP A 615 -6.16 -17.64 -15.63
CA ASP A 615 -6.68 -17.31 -16.95
C ASP A 615 -5.93 -18.02 -18.09
N LEU A 616 -6.63 -18.18 -19.20
CA LEU A 616 -6.13 -18.66 -20.46
C LEU A 616 -6.14 -17.50 -21.46
N ARG A 617 -5.05 -17.33 -22.23
CA ARG A 617 -4.95 -16.28 -23.24
C ARG A 617 -4.56 -16.84 -24.60
N VAL A 618 -5.14 -16.28 -25.64
CA VAL A 618 -4.69 -16.42 -27.02
C VAL A 618 -4.32 -15.03 -27.50
N GLU A 619 -3.11 -14.88 -28.01
CA GLU A 619 -2.57 -13.65 -28.56
C GLU A 619 -2.18 -13.85 -30.01
N LEU A 620 -2.69 -13.02 -30.90
CA LEU A 620 -2.32 -12.98 -32.30
C LEU A 620 -1.77 -11.58 -32.61
N ASN A 621 -0.50 -11.52 -32.93
CA ASN A 621 0.20 -10.27 -33.15
C ASN A 621 0.76 -10.24 -34.60
N ARG A 622 0.67 -9.09 -35.22
CA ARG A 622 1.33 -8.81 -36.49
C ARG A 622 2.25 -7.59 -36.34
N TYR A 623 3.49 -7.78 -36.68
CA TYR A 623 4.52 -6.76 -36.63
C TYR A 623 5.11 -6.58 -38.04
N ASP A 624 4.61 -5.59 -38.81
CA ASP A 624 4.95 -5.41 -40.23
C ASP A 624 4.60 -6.67 -41.05
N HIS A 625 5.62 -7.47 -41.40
CA HIS A 625 5.45 -8.73 -42.12
C HIS A 625 5.52 -9.97 -41.23
N ASN A 626 5.85 -9.81 -39.95
CA ASN A 626 6.00 -10.93 -39.02
C ASN A 626 4.69 -11.17 -38.25
N ASN A 627 4.20 -12.40 -38.32
CA ASN A 627 3.04 -12.84 -37.56
C ASN A 627 3.49 -13.72 -36.38
N GLU A 628 2.83 -13.56 -35.26
CA GLU A 628 3.08 -14.34 -34.06
C GLU A 628 1.76 -14.76 -33.41
N GLY A 629 1.66 -16.04 -33.04
CA GLY A 629 0.53 -16.57 -32.29
C GLY A 629 1.03 -17.24 -31.00
N VAL A 630 0.39 -16.93 -29.87
CA VAL A 630 0.73 -17.49 -28.57
C VAL A 630 -0.52 -17.95 -27.85
N PHE A 631 -0.50 -19.15 -27.30
CA PHE A 631 -1.44 -19.63 -26.29
C PHE A 631 -0.73 -19.67 -24.95
N SER A 632 -1.36 -19.18 -23.90
CA SER A 632 -0.74 -19.17 -22.56
C SER A 632 -1.74 -19.42 -21.44
N ILE A 633 -1.23 -19.97 -20.35
CA ILE A 633 -1.88 -20.15 -19.06
C ILE A 633 -1.20 -19.18 -18.09
N ASN A 634 -1.97 -18.37 -17.39
CA ASN A 634 -1.50 -17.40 -16.43
C ASN A 634 -2.07 -17.75 -15.06
N TYR A 635 -1.21 -17.92 -14.09
CA TYR A 635 -1.56 -18.15 -12.69
C TYR A 635 -1.10 -16.96 -11.85
N PHE A 636 -2.03 -16.42 -11.06
CA PHE A 636 -1.81 -15.27 -10.17
C PHE A 636 -1.80 -15.75 -8.72
N PHE A 637 -0.90 -15.24 -7.89
CA PHE A 637 -0.75 -15.69 -6.49
C PHE A 637 -0.20 -14.59 -5.57
#